data_3beee04a3f552c0d6852527eeb4b4fe0
#
_entry.id   3beee04a3f552c0d6852527eeb4b4fe0
#
_cell.length_a   1.000
_cell.length_b   1.000
_cell.length_c   1.000
_cell.angle_alpha   90.00
_cell.angle_beta   90.00
_cell.angle_gamma   90.00
#
_symmetry.space_group_name_H-M   'P 1'
#
loop_
_entity.id
_entity.type
_entity.pdbx_description
1 polymer ?
#
loop_
_entity_poly.entity_id
_entity_poly.type
_entity_poly.pdbx_seq_one_letter_code
_entity_poly.pdbx_strand_id
1 'polypeptide(L)'
;METPKSELLPVLPMDDVVVLPHMTVTLAVEGDGQKAAIEAARQGSRLILLVPRIDGHFGKIGTVARLGDSAELPTGAEAFVIRGEYRARLGSGQADIGGALWVKADPIPDGEPSEKATELGREYRAMLENLVESRGVPQVVQFLRAAKTPSHLSDLAGYSPDLTMDQKLEVLETLDLEERLAKLISWTKQILADASLKEKIRSDVAEGMEKTQREFLLRQQLEAIKKQLNEGGGDVVSTYRERVAKAGMPDGVLTEVNRELDRLERTSEQNPEYGWIRTYLDWMLEIPWNVRSDDNYDLAEARRILDEDHTGLSDVKDRIIEFLAVRKLRKERGLEVLGGRGSGAIITLVGPPGVGKTSLGESVARALGRKFTRVSLGGIRDEADIRGHRRTYVGALPGRIVRALKEAGTKNPVIMLDEIDKVGSDWRGDPSAALLEVLDPAQNNTFRDHYLEVDLDLSEVLFIPTANVSETIPAPLLDRMELIRLDGYTEEEKVAIARDHLLKRQVKQAGLNPEEVTVSDEAIMKVITDHTREAGVRNLERELGKITRKVATKVATKALTPPVAITPERVREFLGKPKFDNEVAARTAVPGVATGLAVTGTGGDVLFVEATSTNADGHGASLLLTGQLGDVMKESAQIALSFVRSHAAELKIEPEAADRSFHIHVPEGAVPKDGPSAGVTMTTAIVSLLTGRPVKSTVGMTGEVTLQGLVLPIGGVKQKVLAAHRMGLTEVILPKRNEKDLDDVPESVRNAMTFHLASRVEEVLEFALEQPAQAQAKTHAA
;
A
#
# COMPACT_ATOMS: atom_id res chain seq x y z
N MET A 1 -30.85 14.56 44.60
CA MET A 1 -31.43 14.67 43.26
C MET A 1 -32.20 13.38 43.01
N GLU A 2 -33.45 13.47 42.55
CA GLU A 2 -34.20 12.25 42.19
C GLU A 2 -33.44 11.48 41.11
N THR A 3 -33.27 10.17 41.29
CA THR A 3 -32.66 9.31 40.27
C THR A 3 -33.49 9.36 38.99
N PRO A 4 -32.90 9.67 37.85
CA PRO A 4 -33.62 9.68 36.56
C PRO A 4 -34.27 8.31 36.33
N LYS A 5 -35.51 8.31 35.82
CA LYS A 5 -36.22 7.08 35.48
C LYS A 5 -35.88 6.65 34.05
N SER A 6 -35.99 5.35 33.79
CA SER A 6 -35.88 4.84 32.43
C SER A 6 -36.93 5.51 31.53
N GLU A 7 -36.49 6.15 30.47
CA GLU A 7 -37.32 6.86 29.51
C GLU A 7 -37.04 6.40 28.08
N LEU A 8 -38.03 6.51 27.20
CA LEU A 8 -37.88 6.30 25.78
C LEU A 8 -37.41 7.60 25.16
N LEU A 9 -36.19 7.62 24.56
CA LEU A 9 -35.60 8.84 24.04
C LEU A 9 -35.24 8.67 22.54
N PRO A 10 -35.34 9.74 21.75
CA PRO A 10 -34.83 9.73 20.39
C PRO A 10 -33.30 9.64 20.38
N VAL A 11 -32.75 8.85 19.46
CA VAL A 11 -31.32 8.61 19.34
C VAL A 11 -30.72 9.52 18.30
N LEU A 12 -29.63 10.19 18.65
CA LEU A 12 -28.75 10.90 17.73
C LEU A 12 -27.45 10.14 17.60
N PRO A 13 -27.19 9.50 16.44
CA PRO A 13 -25.90 8.84 16.17
C PRO A 13 -24.78 9.86 16.09
N MET A 14 -23.64 9.55 16.71
CA MET A 14 -22.44 10.39 16.74
C MET A 14 -21.29 9.62 16.09
N ASP A 15 -20.87 10.04 14.90
CA ASP A 15 -19.83 9.34 14.13
C ASP A 15 -18.41 9.82 14.46
N ASP A 16 -18.25 11.13 14.70
CA ASP A 16 -16.94 11.76 14.82
C ASP A 16 -16.67 12.37 16.21
N VAL A 17 -17.60 12.24 17.15
CA VAL A 17 -17.48 12.85 18.48
C VAL A 17 -18.07 11.94 19.54
N VAL A 18 -17.36 11.76 20.64
CA VAL A 18 -17.90 11.16 21.86
C VAL A 18 -18.26 12.28 22.83
N VAL A 19 -19.52 12.38 23.15
CA VAL A 19 -20.03 13.38 24.14
C VAL A 19 -20.20 12.70 25.51
N LEU A 20 -19.43 13.16 26.48
CA LEU A 20 -19.51 12.68 27.86
C LEU A 20 -20.53 13.53 28.68
N PRO A 21 -21.03 13.06 29.82
CA PRO A 21 -21.81 13.88 30.74
C PRO A 21 -21.07 15.18 31.05
N HIS A 22 -21.84 16.20 31.34
CA HIS A 22 -21.36 17.57 31.64
C HIS A 22 -20.68 18.32 30.49
N MET A 23 -20.44 17.67 29.33
CA MET A 23 -19.96 18.35 28.13
C MET A 23 -21.07 19.20 27.51
N THR A 24 -20.66 20.35 26.98
CA THR A 24 -21.51 21.17 26.11
C THR A 24 -20.88 21.23 24.74
N VAL A 25 -21.59 20.78 23.71
CA VAL A 25 -21.14 20.73 22.34
C VAL A 25 -22.14 21.43 21.42
N THR A 26 -21.64 22.02 20.34
CA THR A 26 -22.50 22.58 19.29
C THR A 26 -22.43 21.64 18.11
N LEU A 27 -23.56 21.06 17.71
CA LEU A 27 -23.66 20.09 16.64
C LEU A 27 -24.43 20.67 15.46
N ALA A 28 -23.85 20.64 14.27
CA ALA A 28 -24.54 20.89 13.01
C ALA A 28 -25.33 19.64 12.61
N VAL A 29 -26.52 19.81 12.07
CA VAL A 29 -27.45 18.73 11.72
C VAL A 29 -27.62 18.69 10.23
N GLU A 30 -27.08 17.65 9.60
CA GLU A 30 -27.06 17.53 8.13
C GLU A 30 -27.98 16.43 7.58
N GLY A 31 -28.20 15.34 8.33
CA GLY A 31 -28.96 14.16 7.88
C GLY A 31 -30.44 14.19 8.28
N ASP A 32 -31.33 13.60 7.45
CA ASP A 32 -32.77 13.57 7.74
C ASP A 32 -33.09 12.81 9.02
N GLY A 33 -32.40 11.73 9.35
CA GLY A 33 -32.55 11.00 10.62
C GLY A 33 -32.12 11.81 11.84
N GLN A 34 -31.09 12.65 11.72
CA GLN A 34 -30.62 13.54 12.77
C GLN A 34 -31.64 14.66 13.00
N LYS A 35 -32.20 15.23 11.93
CA LYS A 35 -33.26 16.24 12.00
C LYS A 35 -34.50 15.69 12.69
N ALA A 36 -34.94 14.48 12.33
CA ALA A 36 -36.06 13.81 12.93
C ALA A 36 -35.86 13.56 14.45
N ALA A 37 -34.64 13.13 14.84
CA ALA A 37 -34.32 12.90 16.27
C ALA A 37 -34.34 14.20 17.09
N ILE A 38 -33.82 15.29 16.53
CA ILE A 38 -33.83 16.61 17.20
C ILE A 38 -35.25 17.17 17.30
N GLU A 39 -36.04 17.08 16.25
CA GLU A 39 -37.43 17.54 16.26
C GLU A 39 -38.28 16.72 17.24
N ALA A 40 -38.07 15.41 17.31
CA ALA A 40 -38.67 14.53 18.29
C ALA A 40 -38.29 14.93 19.73
N ALA A 41 -37.04 15.26 20.00
CA ALA A 41 -36.57 15.74 21.28
C ALA A 41 -37.19 17.13 21.64
N ARG A 42 -37.32 18.02 20.64
CA ARG A 42 -37.89 19.37 20.79
C ARG A 42 -39.36 19.37 21.15
N GLN A 43 -40.12 18.43 20.58
CA GLN A 43 -41.54 18.24 20.84
C GLN A 43 -41.82 17.52 22.18
N GLY A 44 -40.80 16.82 22.73
CA GLY A 44 -40.88 16.05 23.96
C GLY A 44 -40.23 16.71 25.16
N SER A 45 -39.47 15.94 25.93
CA SER A 45 -38.79 16.36 27.17
C SER A 45 -37.54 17.23 26.94
N ARG A 46 -37.20 17.57 25.72
CA ARG A 46 -35.90 18.15 25.28
C ARG A 46 -34.67 17.29 25.63
N LEU A 47 -34.90 16.01 25.92
CA LEU A 47 -33.84 15.04 26.13
C LEU A 47 -33.61 14.22 24.85
N ILE A 48 -32.37 13.96 24.57
CA ILE A 48 -31.93 13.18 23.41
C ILE A 48 -30.80 12.22 23.85
N LEU A 49 -30.77 11.03 23.30
CA LEU A 49 -29.73 10.05 23.60
C LEU A 49 -28.63 10.11 22.50
N LEU A 50 -27.48 10.61 22.89
CA LEU A 50 -26.28 10.64 22.01
C LEU A 50 -25.56 9.29 22.08
N VAL A 51 -25.43 8.60 20.95
CA VAL A 51 -24.84 7.29 20.92
C VAL A 51 -23.67 7.29 19.94
N PRO A 52 -22.43 7.01 20.40
CA PRO A 52 -21.29 6.84 19.52
C PRO A 52 -21.54 5.69 18.54
N ARG A 53 -21.21 5.91 17.25
CA ARG A 53 -21.27 4.89 16.20
C ARG A 53 -19.87 4.75 15.57
N ILE A 54 -19.27 3.59 15.73
CA ILE A 54 -17.94 3.26 15.21
C ILE A 54 -18.08 2.08 14.28
N ASP A 55 -17.52 2.17 13.08
CA ASP A 55 -17.60 1.13 12.04
C ASP A 55 -19.04 0.62 11.77
N GLY A 56 -20.02 1.54 11.85
CA GLY A 56 -21.43 1.24 11.64
C GLY A 56 -22.15 0.59 12.82
N HIS A 57 -21.47 0.32 13.93
CA HIS A 57 -22.04 -0.27 15.14
C HIS A 57 -22.26 0.76 16.24
N PHE A 58 -23.41 0.70 16.88
CA PHE A 58 -23.74 1.56 18.02
C PHE A 58 -23.04 1.08 19.30
N GLY A 59 -22.50 2.02 20.10
CA GLY A 59 -22.02 1.75 21.45
C GLY A 59 -23.12 1.22 22.37
N LYS A 60 -22.72 0.50 23.41
CA LYS A 60 -23.67 -0.03 24.42
C LYS A 60 -24.13 1.02 25.43
N ILE A 61 -23.33 2.04 25.60
CA ILE A 61 -23.56 3.17 26.52
C ILE A 61 -23.63 4.44 25.68
N GLY A 62 -24.60 5.27 25.96
CA GLY A 62 -24.74 6.60 25.40
C GLY A 62 -24.85 7.67 26.49
N THR A 63 -24.85 8.92 26.08
CA THR A 63 -25.06 10.08 26.96
C THR A 63 -26.43 10.65 26.70
N VAL A 64 -27.29 10.69 27.73
CA VAL A 64 -28.51 11.46 27.68
C VAL A 64 -28.13 12.93 27.81
N ALA A 65 -28.61 13.71 26.88
CA ALA A 65 -28.25 15.12 26.77
C ALA A 65 -29.49 15.99 26.61
N ARG A 66 -29.41 17.23 27.08
CA ARG A 66 -30.46 18.23 26.96
C ARG A 66 -30.19 19.11 25.74
N LEU A 67 -31.24 19.24 24.93
CA LEU A 67 -31.23 20.13 23.78
C LEU A 67 -31.44 21.59 24.25
N GLY A 68 -30.48 22.45 23.95
CA GLY A 68 -30.51 23.90 24.21
C GLY A 68 -31.04 24.70 23.03
N ASP A 69 -30.51 25.92 22.88
CA ASP A 69 -30.90 26.83 21.81
C ASP A 69 -30.25 26.45 20.46
N SER A 70 -30.93 26.80 19.38
CA SER A 70 -30.40 26.63 18.01
C SER A 70 -29.87 27.93 17.45
N ALA A 71 -28.89 27.85 16.58
CA ALA A 71 -28.36 28.97 15.81
C ALA A 71 -28.15 28.52 14.35
N GLU A 72 -28.42 29.41 13.42
CA GLU A 72 -28.16 29.18 12.01
C GLU A 72 -26.67 29.48 11.70
N LEU A 73 -25.95 28.53 11.14
CA LEU A 73 -24.56 28.69 10.73
C LEU A 73 -24.48 29.48 9.42
N PRO A 74 -23.35 30.14 9.13
CA PRO A 74 -23.13 30.84 7.85
C PRO A 74 -23.29 29.95 6.60
N THR A 75 -23.25 28.64 6.79
CA THR A 75 -23.47 27.62 5.74
C THR A 75 -24.94 27.32 5.47
N GLY A 76 -25.89 27.92 6.24
CA GLY A 76 -27.32 27.62 6.17
C GLY A 76 -27.73 26.34 6.91
N ALA A 77 -26.83 25.67 7.61
CA ALA A 77 -27.12 24.52 8.45
C ALA A 77 -27.56 24.99 9.85
N GLU A 78 -28.57 24.33 10.41
CA GLU A 78 -29.02 24.59 11.79
C GLU A 78 -28.11 23.86 12.78
N ALA A 79 -27.55 24.57 13.75
CA ALA A 79 -26.71 24.02 14.79
C ALA A 79 -27.39 24.14 16.15
N PHE A 80 -27.27 23.11 16.97
CA PHE A 80 -27.89 23.02 18.29
C PHE A 80 -26.83 22.93 19.38
N VAL A 81 -27.02 23.68 20.45
CA VAL A 81 -26.23 23.51 21.67
C VAL A 81 -26.79 22.33 22.45
N ILE A 82 -26.00 21.31 22.66
CA ILE A 82 -26.42 20.10 23.36
C ILE A 82 -25.53 19.92 24.59
N ARG A 83 -26.16 19.71 25.77
CA ARG A 83 -25.44 19.49 27.00
C ARG A 83 -25.69 18.11 27.55
N GLY A 84 -24.60 17.29 27.68
CA GLY A 84 -24.64 15.99 28.34
C GLY A 84 -25.08 16.08 29.82
N GLU A 85 -25.99 15.21 30.22
CA GLU A 85 -26.48 15.16 31.58
C GLU A 85 -25.99 13.92 32.35
N TYR A 86 -26.20 12.72 31.81
CA TYR A 86 -25.80 11.47 32.47
C TYR A 86 -25.62 10.32 31.46
N ARG A 87 -24.90 9.28 31.87
CA ARG A 87 -24.77 8.04 31.12
C ARG A 87 -26.06 7.21 31.16
N ALA A 88 -26.35 6.55 30.03
CA ALA A 88 -27.46 5.60 29.99
C ALA A 88 -27.08 4.36 29.20
N ARG A 89 -27.57 3.21 29.64
CA ARG A 89 -27.46 1.97 28.87
C ARG A 89 -28.56 1.91 27.83
N LEU A 90 -28.24 1.51 26.65
CA LEU A 90 -29.19 1.31 25.57
C LEU A 90 -30.00 0.02 25.82
N GLY A 91 -31.30 0.19 25.96
CA GLY A 91 -32.27 -0.92 26.04
C GLY A 91 -32.80 -1.31 24.66
N SER A 92 -34.00 -1.91 24.64
CA SER A 92 -34.68 -2.28 23.41
C SER A 92 -35.09 -1.05 22.61
N GLY A 93 -34.75 -1.03 21.31
CA GLY A 93 -35.16 0.00 20.38
C GLY A 93 -36.59 -0.25 19.88
N GLN A 94 -37.37 0.82 19.68
CA GLN A 94 -38.57 0.80 18.87
C GLN A 94 -38.29 1.54 17.58
N ALA A 95 -38.57 0.89 16.44
CA ALA A 95 -38.33 1.48 15.15
C ALA A 95 -39.32 2.56 14.83
N ASP A 96 -38.80 3.68 14.34
CA ASP A 96 -39.40 4.68 13.50
C ASP A 96 -40.77 5.26 13.92
N ILE A 97 -40.75 6.05 14.99
CA ILE A 97 -41.88 6.97 15.29
C ILE A 97 -41.47 8.35 14.71
N GLY A 98 -42.05 8.72 13.58
CA GLY A 98 -41.81 10.02 12.93
C GLY A 98 -40.44 10.19 12.29
N GLY A 99 -39.79 9.13 11.84
CA GLY A 99 -38.47 9.16 11.18
C GLY A 99 -37.28 9.16 12.14
N ALA A 100 -37.50 9.09 13.45
CA ALA A 100 -36.48 9.02 14.49
C ALA A 100 -36.38 7.62 15.11
N LEU A 101 -35.19 7.17 15.39
CA LEU A 101 -34.93 5.95 16.15
C LEU A 101 -35.13 6.24 17.63
N TRP A 102 -36.03 5.51 18.29
CA TRP A 102 -36.28 5.62 19.70
C TRP A 102 -35.71 4.41 20.46
N VAL A 103 -35.01 4.68 21.55
CA VAL A 103 -34.40 3.64 22.37
C VAL A 103 -34.73 3.91 23.83
N LYS A 104 -35.04 2.86 24.58
CA LYS A 104 -35.17 2.95 26.02
C LYS A 104 -33.80 3.23 26.64
N ALA A 105 -33.65 4.39 27.23
CA ALA A 105 -32.45 4.81 27.96
C ALA A 105 -32.61 4.43 29.44
N ASP A 106 -31.79 3.47 29.89
CA ASP A 106 -31.74 3.09 31.30
C ASP A 106 -30.62 3.89 31.99
N PRO A 107 -30.95 4.87 32.87
CA PRO A 107 -29.96 5.73 33.50
C PRO A 107 -28.94 4.95 34.33
N ILE A 108 -27.68 5.34 34.25
CA ILE A 108 -26.60 4.82 35.06
C ILE A 108 -26.11 5.96 35.93
N PRO A 109 -26.61 6.05 37.19
CA PRO A 109 -26.16 7.09 38.11
C PRO A 109 -24.72 6.82 38.54
N ASP A 110 -23.89 7.84 38.53
CA ASP A 110 -22.64 7.78 39.26
C ASP A 110 -22.95 7.73 40.76
N GLY A 111 -22.52 6.67 41.43
CA GLY A 111 -22.69 6.53 42.88
C GLY A 111 -21.90 7.59 43.66
N GLU A 112 -22.08 7.61 45.01
CA GLU A 112 -21.19 8.42 45.84
C GLU A 112 -19.73 7.95 45.63
N PRO A 113 -18.77 8.88 45.37
CA PRO A 113 -17.39 8.50 45.11
C PRO A 113 -16.76 7.89 46.37
N SER A 114 -16.07 6.76 46.22
CA SER A 114 -15.26 6.14 47.26
C SER A 114 -14.12 7.08 47.69
N GLU A 115 -13.52 6.82 48.87
CA GLU A 115 -12.30 7.52 49.28
C GLU A 115 -11.21 7.42 48.25
N LYS A 116 -11.03 6.24 47.66
CA LYS A 116 -10.05 5.98 46.60
C LYS A 116 -10.35 6.73 45.30
N ALA A 117 -11.60 6.77 44.87
CA ALA A 117 -12.00 7.58 43.70
C ALA A 117 -11.75 9.07 43.94
N THR A 118 -11.91 9.54 45.18
CA THR A 118 -11.66 10.93 45.58
C THR A 118 -10.14 11.23 45.53
N GLU A 119 -9.32 10.31 45.97
CA GLU A 119 -7.86 10.41 45.90
C GLU A 119 -7.34 10.42 44.44
N LEU A 120 -7.80 9.47 43.64
CA LEU A 120 -7.50 9.41 42.20
C LEU A 120 -7.97 10.67 41.46
N GLY A 121 -9.14 11.22 41.87
CA GLY A 121 -9.62 12.49 41.31
C GLY A 121 -8.70 13.68 41.62
N ARG A 122 -8.09 13.71 42.82
CA ARG A 122 -7.11 14.74 43.16
C ARG A 122 -5.82 14.57 42.37
N GLU A 123 -5.32 13.32 42.24
CA GLU A 123 -4.14 13.02 41.43
C GLU A 123 -4.34 13.44 39.99
N TYR A 124 -5.45 13.04 39.39
CA TYR A 124 -5.80 13.37 38.00
C TYR A 124 -5.90 14.90 37.80
N ARG A 125 -6.54 15.63 38.74
CA ARG A 125 -6.62 17.09 38.69
C ARG A 125 -5.27 17.76 38.72
N ALA A 126 -4.37 17.34 39.61
CA ALA A 126 -3.04 17.90 39.71
C ALA A 126 -2.22 17.69 38.41
N MET A 127 -2.41 16.51 37.78
CA MET A 127 -1.76 16.23 36.51
C MET A 127 -2.29 17.08 35.36
N LEU A 128 -3.61 17.28 35.28
CA LEU A 128 -4.23 18.16 34.30
C LEU A 128 -3.82 19.65 34.50
N GLU A 129 -3.78 20.14 35.74
CA GLU A 129 -3.28 21.48 36.02
C GLU A 129 -1.85 21.67 35.57
N ASN A 130 -0.97 20.70 35.85
CA ASN A 130 0.43 20.69 35.36
C ASN A 130 0.50 20.67 33.82
N LEU A 131 -0.31 19.84 33.17
CA LEU A 131 -0.35 19.76 31.71
C LEU A 131 -0.80 21.08 31.08
N VAL A 132 -1.80 21.74 31.66
CA VAL A 132 -2.34 23.03 31.19
C VAL A 132 -1.36 24.16 31.42
N GLU A 133 -0.68 24.18 32.58
CA GLU A 133 0.39 25.15 32.87
C GLU A 133 1.55 25.02 31.90
N SER A 134 2.00 23.79 31.61
CA SER A 134 3.09 23.55 30.65
C SER A 134 2.75 24.03 29.23
N ARG A 135 1.47 24.15 28.90
CA ARG A 135 1.00 24.64 27.59
C ARG A 135 0.68 26.13 27.53
N GLY A 136 0.77 26.82 28.63
CA GLY A 136 0.52 28.27 28.72
C GLY A 136 -0.93 28.68 28.47
N VAL A 137 -1.92 27.83 28.86
CA VAL A 137 -3.36 28.08 28.66
C VAL A 137 -4.08 28.23 30.00
N PRO A 138 -3.84 29.28 30.80
CA PRO A 138 -4.32 29.40 32.17
C PRO A 138 -5.85 29.48 32.29
N GLN A 139 -6.55 29.83 31.22
CA GLN A 139 -8.02 29.92 31.20
C GLN A 139 -8.69 28.55 31.45
N VAL A 140 -8.03 27.44 31.05
CA VAL A 140 -8.56 26.08 31.25
C VAL A 140 -8.51 25.67 32.72
N VAL A 141 -7.61 26.20 33.52
CA VAL A 141 -7.50 25.88 34.94
C VAL A 141 -8.78 26.27 35.70
N GLN A 142 -9.40 27.40 35.33
CA GLN A 142 -10.69 27.81 35.95
C GLN A 142 -11.80 26.82 35.62
N PHE A 143 -11.79 26.28 34.41
CA PHE A 143 -12.73 25.26 33.94
C PHE A 143 -12.55 23.93 34.69
N LEU A 144 -11.33 23.51 34.94
CA LEU A 144 -10.99 22.31 35.71
C LEU A 144 -11.43 22.46 37.19
N ARG A 145 -11.31 23.66 37.77
CA ARG A 145 -11.76 23.96 39.13
C ARG A 145 -13.29 23.97 39.31
N ALA A 146 -14.03 24.19 38.24
CA ALA A 146 -15.51 24.13 38.26
C ALA A 146 -16.04 22.70 38.42
N ALA A 147 -15.26 21.66 38.09
CA ALA A 147 -15.63 20.27 38.31
C ALA A 147 -15.52 19.91 39.81
N LYS A 148 -16.63 19.84 40.50
CA LYS A 148 -16.66 19.62 41.96
C LYS A 148 -16.54 18.16 42.39
N THR A 149 -16.89 17.23 41.53
CA THR A 149 -16.88 15.79 41.83
C THR A 149 -15.83 15.08 40.96
N PRO A 150 -15.23 13.95 41.41
CA PRO A 150 -14.31 13.14 40.62
C PRO A 150 -14.93 12.62 39.31
N SER A 151 -16.23 12.33 39.31
CA SER A 151 -16.95 11.94 38.10
C SER A 151 -17.00 13.07 37.08
N HIS A 152 -17.44 14.27 37.50
CA HIS A 152 -17.43 15.43 36.61
C HIS A 152 -16.04 15.74 36.05
N LEU A 153 -15.01 15.61 36.89
CA LEU A 153 -13.62 15.81 36.43
C LEU A 153 -13.18 14.77 35.37
N SER A 154 -13.61 13.50 35.54
CA SER A 154 -13.33 12.47 34.56
C SER A 154 -14.03 12.74 33.22
N ASP A 155 -15.19 13.32 33.22
CA ASP A 155 -15.97 13.62 32.03
C ASP A 155 -15.41 14.82 31.22
N LEU A 156 -14.64 15.72 31.88
CA LEU A 156 -13.90 16.75 31.14
C LEU A 156 -12.85 16.20 30.17
N ALA A 157 -12.49 14.94 30.31
CA ALA A 157 -11.61 14.25 29.36
C ALA A 157 -12.13 14.28 27.90
N GLY A 158 -13.43 14.40 27.69
CA GLY A 158 -14.03 14.57 26.38
C GLY A 158 -13.55 15.81 25.62
N TYR A 159 -13.17 16.88 26.32
CA TYR A 159 -12.61 18.08 25.72
C TYR A 159 -11.10 17.98 25.41
N SER A 160 -10.42 16.94 25.89
CA SER A 160 -8.97 16.80 25.67
C SER A 160 -8.65 16.60 24.18
N PRO A 161 -7.76 17.42 23.60
CA PRO A 161 -7.29 17.20 22.24
C PRO A 161 -6.28 16.05 22.13
N ASP A 162 -5.74 15.56 23.25
CA ASP A 162 -4.69 14.58 23.31
C ASP A 162 -5.22 13.14 23.40
N LEU A 163 -6.49 12.97 23.73
CA LEU A 163 -7.13 11.66 23.79
C LEU A 163 -7.75 11.30 22.44
N THR A 164 -7.49 10.08 22.00
CA THR A 164 -8.09 9.53 20.79
C THR A 164 -9.59 9.28 20.97
N MET A 165 -10.31 9.10 19.85
CA MET A 165 -11.74 8.77 19.88
C MET A 165 -12.00 7.47 20.65
N ASP A 166 -11.16 6.45 20.48
CA ASP A 166 -11.27 5.17 21.19
C ASP A 166 -11.09 5.35 22.70
N GLN A 167 -10.13 6.18 23.12
CA GLN A 167 -9.93 6.50 24.54
C GLN A 167 -11.13 7.24 25.14
N LYS A 168 -11.71 8.18 24.40
CA LYS A 168 -12.93 8.90 24.83
C LYS A 168 -14.14 7.97 24.92
N LEU A 169 -14.25 7.02 23.99
CA LEU A 169 -15.27 5.98 24.05
C LEU A 169 -15.06 5.08 25.27
N GLU A 170 -13.82 4.67 25.53
CA GLU A 170 -13.48 3.87 26.69
C GLU A 170 -13.82 4.60 28.01
N VAL A 171 -13.63 5.92 28.09
CA VAL A 171 -14.08 6.74 29.22
C VAL A 171 -15.61 6.73 29.35
N LEU A 172 -16.36 6.76 28.25
CA LEU A 172 -17.81 6.67 28.27
C LEU A 172 -18.30 5.31 28.79
N GLU A 173 -17.70 4.23 28.31
CA GLU A 173 -18.12 2.86 28.58
C GLU A 173 -17.61 2.30 29.92
N THR A 174 -16.54 2.89 30.49
CA THR A 174 -16.04 2.50 31.80
C THR A 174 -16.94 3.06 32.91
N LEU A 175 -17.82 2.25 33.46
CA LEU A 175 -18.82 2.67 34.43
C LEU A 175 -18.22 2.81 35.83
N ASP A 176 -17.24 2.01 36.19
CA ASP A 176 -16.54 2.13 37.46
C ASP A 176 -15.65 3.38 37.47
N LEU A 177 -15.88 4.27 38.45
CA LEU A 177 -15.22 5.55 38.55
C LEU A 177 -13.73 5.43 38.87
N GLU A 178 -13.35 4.43 39.69
CA GLU A 178 -11.94 4.21 40.04
C GLU A 178 -11.16 3.74 38.83
N GLU A 179 -11.72 2.77 38.09
CA GLU A 179 -11.10 2.27 36.85
C GLU A 179 -10.99 3.36 35.79
N ARG A 180 -12.03 4.16 35.62
CA ARG A 180 -12.06 5.30 34.69
C ARG A 180 -10.98 6.32 35.00
N LEU A 181 -10.84 6.71 36.28
CA LEU A 181 -9.80 7.65 36.71
C LEU A 181 -8.40 7.04 36.57
N ALA A 182 -8.22 5.76 36.88
CA ALA A 182 -6.92 5.09 36.74
C ALA A 182 -6.46 5.07 35.27
N LYS A 183 -7.36 4.81 34.31
CA LYS A 183 -7.07 4.89 32.88
C LYS A 183 -6.65 6.30 32.45
N LEU A 184 -7.42 7.29 32.86
CA LEU A 184 -7.14 8.70 32.56
C LEU A 184 -5.79 9.15 33.13
N ILE A 185 -5.46 8.75 34.36
CA ILE A 185 -4.15 9.01 34.98
C ILE A 185 -3.04 8.36 34.15
N SER A 186 -3.21 7.12 33.74
CA SER A 186 -2.21 6.40 32.94
C SER A 186 -1.92 7.12 31.62
N TRP A 187 -2.97 7.49 30.89
CA TRP A 187 -2.81 8.22 29.62
C TRP A 187 -2.22 9.61 29.81
N THR A 188 -2.65 10.32 30.86
CA THR A 188 -2.11 11.65 31.15
C THR A 188 -0.65 11.59 31.56
N LYS A 189 -0.19 10.55 32.25
CA LYS A 189 1.24 10.29 32.56
C LYS A 189 2.06 10.16 31.25
N GLN A 190 1.53 9.43 30.27
CA GLN A 190 2.18 9.31 28.96
C GLN A 190 2.28 10.66 28.26
N ILE A 191 1.18 11.41 28.21
CA ILE A 191 1.14 12.73 27.58
C ILE A 191 2.11 13.71 28.24
N LEU A 192 2.21 13.71 29.57
CA LEU A 192 3.17 14.52 30.31
C LEU A 192 4.62 14.11 30.06
N ALA A 193 4.90 12.81 29.95
CA ALA A 193 6.23 12.30 29.63
C ALA A 193 6.65 12.75 28.22
N ASP A 194 5.76 12.66 27.24
CA ASP A 194 6.01 13.12 25.87
C ASP A 194 6.18 14.65 25.79
N ALA A 195 5.41 15.40 26.59
CA ALA A 195 5.53 16.85 26.68
C ALA A 195 6.86 17.26 27.31
N SER A 196 7.29 16.60 28.39
CA SER A 196 8.57 16.87 29.07
C SER A 196 9.78 16.52 28.18
N LEU A 197 9.68 15.46 27.38
CA LEU A 197 10.70 15.10 26.38
C LEU A 197 10.82 16.17 25.29
N LYS A 198 9.67 16.66 24.79
CA LYS A 198 9.65 17.75 23.80
C LYS A 198 10.22 19.05 24.37
N GLU A 199 9.96 19.35 25.63
CA GLU A 199 10.47 20.53 26.32
C GLU A 199 11.97 20.43 26.59
N LYS A 200 12.46 19.23 26.94
CA LYS A 200 13.90 18.97 27.09
C LYS A 200 14.64 19.12 25.76
N ILE A 201 14.06 18.58 24.66
CA ILE A 201 14.62 18.78 23.32
C ILE A 201 14.61 20.26 22.94
N ARG A 202 13.56 21.00 23.32
CA ARG A 202 13.43 22.45 23.05
C ARG A 202 14.42 23.27 23.89
N SER A 203 14.66 22.86 25.14
CA SER A 203 15.66 23.44 26.03
C SER A 203 17.08 23.18 25.52
N ASP A 204 17.38 21.95 25.11
CA ASP A 204 18.66 21.57 24.52
C ASP A 204 18.91 22.29 23.18
N VAL A 205 17.85 22.51 22.40
CA VAL A 205 17.90 23.34 21.17
C VAL A 205 18.06 24.82 21.51
N ALA A 206 17.41 25.33 22.58
CA ALA A 206 17.54 26.73 23.01
C ALA A 206 18.92 27.01 23.59
N GLU A 207 19.50 26.07 24.35
CA GLU A 207 20.86 26.16 24.86
C GLU A 207 21.91 26.10 23.74
N GLY A 208 21.64 25.27 22.70
CA GLY A 208 22.36 25.26 21.42
C GLY A 208 22.22 26.57 20.65
N MET A 209 21.02 27.18 20.68
CA MET A 209 20.74 28.48 20.03
C MET A 209 21.43 29.64 20.78
N GLU A 210 21.49 29.62 22.12
CA GLU A 210 22.17 30.64 22.91
C GLU A 210 23.67 30.60 22.66
N LYS A 211 24.26 29.40 22.53
CA LYS A 211 25.63 29.20 22.10
C LYS A 211 25.87 29.67 20.66
N THR A 212 24.94 29.37 19.78
CA THR A 212 24.93 29.79 18.37
C THR A 212 24.72 31.31 18.26
N GLN A 213 23.88 31.89 19.13
CA GLN A 213 23.62 33.33 19.15
C GLN A 213 24.83 34.10 19.69
N ARG A 214 25.55 33.53 20.66
CA ARG A 214 26.82 34.07 21.16
C ARG A 214 27.94 33.94 20.12
N GLU A 215 28.02 32.81 19.42
CA GLU A 215 28.90 32.67 18.25
C GLU A 215 28.49 33.59 17.11
N PHE A 216 27.20 33.81 16.89
CA PHE A 216 26.67 34.73 15.89
C PHE A 216 27.03 36.19 16.24
N LEU A 217 26.88 36.60 17.52
CA LEU A 217 27.30 37.95 17.98
C LEU A 217 28.81 38.17 17.83
N LEU A 218 29.60 37.14 18.17
CA LEU A 218 31.05 37.14 17.96
C LEU A 218 31.41 37.18 16.47
N ARG A 219 30.66 36.46 15.63
CA ARG A 219 30.80 36.52 14.15
C ARG A 219 30.39 37.87 13.61
N GLN A 220 29.28 38.47 14.10
CA GLN A 220 28.88 39.83 13.73
C GLN A 220 29.92 40.89 14.13
N GLN A 221 30.50 40.77 15.32
CA GLN A 221 31.61 41.63 15.73
C GLN A 221 32.84 41.41 14.86
N LEU A 222 33.13 40.17 14.48
CA LEU A 222 34.24 39.80 13.61
C LEU A 222 33.96 40.26 12.14
N GLU A 223 32.73 40.20 11.68
CA GLU A 223 32.31 40.77 10.38
C GLU A 223 32.33 42.32 10.40
N ALA A 224 31.86 42.93 11.49
CA ALA A 224 31.95 44.40 11.62
C ALA A 224 33.43 44.87 11.65
N ILE A 225 34.30 44.12 12.33
CA ILE A 225 35.75 44.39 12.34
C ILE A 225 36.36 44.09 10.96
N LYS A 226 35.97 42.98 10.29
CA LYS A 226 36.40 42.70 8.92
C LYS A 226 35.90 43.72 7.91
N LYS A 227 34.68 44.23 8.08
CA LYS A 227 34.11 45.31 7.26
C LYS A 227 34.83 46.64 7.48
N GLN A 228 35.31 46.96 8.69
CA GLN A 228 36.14 48.11 8.98
C GLN A 228 37.60 47.92 8.53
N LEU A 229 38.10 46.69 8.45
CA LEU A 229 39.44 46.37 7.98
C LEU A 229 39.52 46.13 6.47
N ASN A 230 38.41 46.18 5.73
CA ASN A 230 38.35 45.94 4.29
C ASN A 230 38.98 44.63 3.81
N GLU A 231 39.03 43.62 4.73
CA GLU A 231 39.56 42.29 4.43
C GLU A 231 38.43 41.31 4.10
N GLY A 232 38.13 41.16 2.80
CA GLY A 232 37.67 39.95 2.17
C GLY A 232 36.34 39.34 2.64
N GLY A 233 35.26 40.07 2.68
CA GLY A 233 33.91 39.56 2.63
C GLY A 233 33.31 39.87 1.27
N GLY A 234 33.47 38.97 0.31
CA GLY A 234 32.71 39.05 -0.96
C GLY A 234 31.24 39.13 -0.59
N ASP A 235 30.56 40.18 -1.06
CA ASP A 235 29.13 40.36 -0.89
C ASP A 235 28.39 39.07 -1.29
N VAL A 236 27.54 38.54 -0.39
CA VAL A 236 26.78 37.31 -0.63
C VAL A 236 26.08 37.38 -1.98
N VAL A 237 25.54 38.55 -2.32
CA VAL A 237 24.86 38.79 -3.61
C VAL A 237 25.83 38.67 -4.78
N SER A 238 27.07 39.22 -4.66
CA SER A 238 28.08 39.10 -5.73
C SER A 238 28.48 37.61 -5.95
N THR A 239 28.60 36.84 -4.90
CA THR A 239 28.86 35.40 -4.98
C THR A 239 27.73 34.67 -5.70
N TYR A 240 26.46 34.98 -5.39
CA TYR A 240 25.31 34.42 -6.11
C TYR A 240 25.30 34.87 -7.57
N ARG A 241 25.58 36.10 -7.89
CA ARG A 241 25.65 36.62 -9.29
C ARG A 241 26.71 35.86 -10.11
N GLU A 242 27.88 35.60 -9.52
CA GLU A 242 28.92 34.79 -10.17
C GLU A 242 28.48 33.34 -10.42
N ARG A 243 27.82 32.72 -9.45
CA ARG A 243 27.29 31.37 -9.59
C ARG A 243 26.19 31.30 -10.66
N VAL A 244 25.28 32.26 -10.70
CA VAL A 244 24.22 32.37 -11.68
C VAL A 244 24.80 32.53 -13.10
N ALA A 245 25.82 33.37 -13.27
CA ALA A 245 26.48 33.55 -14.56
C ALA A 245 27.14 32.28 -15.10
N LYS A 246 27.57 31.38 -14.20
CA LYS A 246 28.19 30.10 -14.55
C LYS A 246 27.18 28.94 -14.71
N ALA A 247 25.94 29.10 -14.23
CA ALA A 247 24.95 28.03 -14.18
C ALA A 247 24.33 27.68 -15.56
N GLY A 248 24.50 28.52 -16.56
CA GLY A 248 23.97 28.28 -17.92
C GLY A 248 22.46 28.19 -17.99
N MET A 249 21.77 28.99 -17.20
CA MET A 249 20.31 29.05 -17.16
C MET A 249 19.70 29.60 -18.46
N PRO A 250 18.52 29.15 -18.91
CA PRO A 250 17.77 29.76 -20.01
C PRO A 250 17.41 31.21 -19.72
N ASP A 251 17.26 32.06 -20.75
CA ASP A 251 17.02 33.48 -20.60
C ASP A 251 15.81 33.85 -19.74
N GLY A 252 14.71 33.11 -19.87
CA GLY A 252 13.50 33.28 -19.04
C GLY A 252 13.75 33.02 -17.56
N VAL A 253 14.50 31.94 -17.26
CA VAL A 253 14.89 31.56 -15.89
C VAL A 253 15.89 32.56 -15.32
N LEU A 254 16.87 33.00 -16.14
CA LEU A 254 17.88 33.97 -15.74
C LEU A 254 17.23 35.32 -15.36
N THR A 255 16.18 35.73 -16.09
CA THR A 255 15.43 36.95 -15.79
C THR A 255 14.77 36.88 -14.42
N GLU A 256 14.12 35.76 -14.09
CA GLU A 256 13.45 35.59 -12.80
C GLU A 256 14.47 35.48 -11.65
N VAL A 257 15.55 34.73 -11.86
CA VAL A 257 16.63 34.60 -10.86
C VAL A 257 17.29 35.97 -10.58
N ASN A 258 17.56 36.78 -11.61
CA ASN A 258 18.12 38.14 -11.41
C ASN A 258 17.16 39.04 -10.65
N ARG A 259 15.85 38.92 -10.91
CA ARG A 259 14.84 39.67 -10.15
C ARG A 259 14.83 39.31 -8.68
N GLU A 260 14.95 37.99 -8.34
CA GLU A 260 15.04 37.56 -6.94
C GLU A 260 16.41 37.96 -6.32
N LEU A 261 17.49 38.00 -7.09
CA LEU A 261 18.78 38.55 -6.63
C LEU A 261 18.69 40.02 -6.27
N ASP A 262 18.04 40.84 -7.12
CA ASP A 262 17.81 42.25 -6.84
C ASP A 262 16.91 42.47 -5.63
N ARG A 263 15.99 41.53 -5.37
CA ARG A 263 15.15 41.49 -4.16
C ARG A 263 15.97 41.12 -2.94
N LEU A 264 16.88 40.14 -3.05
CA LEU A 264 17.80 39.75 -1.99
C LEU A 264 18.71 40.92 -1.57
N GLU A 265 19.23 41.66 -2.53
CA GLU A 265 20.10 42.85 -2.31
C GLU A 265 19.41 43.96 -1.51
N ARG A 266 18.08 44.11 -1.72
CA ARG A 266 17.28 45.12 -1.02
C ARG A 266 16.71 44.63 0.30
N THR A 267 16.75 43.34 0.58
CA THR A 267 16.17 42.73 1.79
C THR A 267 17.22 42.62 2.89
N SER A 268 16.91 43.13 4.07
CA SER A 268 17.80 43.01 5.24
C SER A 268 18.00 41.56 5.65
N GLU A 269 19.23 41.18 6.03
CA GLU A 269 19.57 39.83 6.51
C GLU A 269 18.79 39.40 7.75
N GLN A 270 18.24 40.35 8.52
CA GLN A 270 17.40 40.08 9.68
C GLN A 270 15.94 39.78 9.31
N ASN A 271 15.55 40.02 8.07
CA ASN A 271 14.21 39.69 7.61
C ASN A 271 14.09 38.19 7.28
N PRO A 272 13.09 37.45 7.80
CA PRO A 272 12.86 36.05 7.44
C PRO A 272 12.78 35.81 5.94
N GLU A 273 12.29 36.78 5.18
CA GLU A 273 12.22 36.75 3.72
C GLU A 273 13.60 36.56 3.06
N TYR A 274 14.67 37.12 3.64
CA TYR A 274 16.03 36.94 3.15
C TYR A 274 16.43 35.45 3.11
N GLY A 275 16.09 34.70 4.14
CA GLY A 275 16.30 33.25 4.19
C GLY A 275 15.52 32.48 3.14
N TRP A 276 14.28 32.89 2.85
CA TRP A 276 13.45 32.25 1.83
C TRP A 276 13.96 32.51 0.41
N ILE A 277 14.36 33.75 0.11
CA ILE A 277 14.96 34.09 -1.18
C ILE A 277 16.26 33.32 -1.38
N ARG A 278 17.11 33.22 -0.38
CA ARG A 278 18.33 32.41 -0.46
C ARG A 278 18.05 30.96 -0.74
N THR A 279 17.11 30.36 -0.01
CA THR A 279 16.71 28.95 -0.23
C THR A 279 16.23 28.74 -1.65
N TYR A 280 15.43 29.67 -2.20
CA TYR A 280 14.97 29.61 -3.59
C TYR A 280 16.14 29.70 -4.58
N LEU A 281 17.05 30.66 -4.39
CA LEU A 281 18.24 30.83 -5.24
C LEU A 281 19.16 29.61 -5.18
N ASP A 282 19.30 29.00 -4.00
CA ASP A 282 20.07 27.76 -3.85
C ASP A 282 19.44 26.63 -4.66
N TRP A 283 18.10 26.46 -4.61
CA TRP A 283 17.40 25.49 -5.47
C TRP A 283 17.62 25.76 -6.96
N MET A 284 17.49 27.03 -7.39
CA MET A 284 17.70 27.41 -8.79
C MET A 284 19.12 27.14 -9.28
N LEU A 285 20.12 27.31 -8.41
CA LEU A 285 21.53 27.05 -8.72
C LEU A 285 21.92 25.56 -8.70
N GLU A 286 21.17 24.74 -7.96
CA GLU A 286 21.43 23.31 -7.84
C GLU A 286 20.78 22.49 -8.96
N ILE A 287 19.84 23.08 -9.72
CA ILE A 287 19.27 22.44 -10.91
C ILE A 287 20.32 22.41 -12.03
N PRO A 288 20.54 21.28 -12.68
CA PRO A 288 21.53 21.15 -13.76
C PRO A 288 21.00 21.69 -15.09
N TRP A 289 20.94 23.01 -15.26
CA TRP A 289 20.35 23.66 -16.43
C TRP A 289 21.03 23.31 -17.76
N ASN A 290 22.35 23.14 -17.73
CA ASN A 290 23.15 22.91 -18.93
C ASN A 290 24.20 21.77 -18.78
N VAL A 291 24.19 21.06 -17.66
CA VAL A 291 25.12 19.96 -17.41
C VAL A 291 24.52 18.68 -17.98
N ARG A 292 25.22 18.06 -18.94
CA ARG A 292 24.78 16.80 -19.58
C ARG A 292 25.79 15.70 -19.38
N SER A 293 25.31 14.47 -19.31
CA SER A 293 26.11 13.26 -19.50
C SER A 293 26.31 13.03 -21.00
N ASP A 294 27.45 12.54 -21.39
CA ASP A 294 27.68 12.09 -22.78
C ASP A 294 26.95 10.77 -23.02
N ASP A 295 26.05 10.78 -24.02
CA ASP A 295 25.26 9.60 -24.34
C ASP A 295 26.09 8.57 -25.12
N ASN A 296 26.13 7.36 -24.61
CA ASN A 296 26.66 6.21 -25.31
C ASN A 296 25.53 5.45 -26.05
N TYR A 297 25.64 5.33 -27.36
CA TYR A 297 24.70 4.59 -28.21
C TYR A 297 25.35 3.34 -28.87
N ASP A 298 26.37 2.78 -28.23
CA ASP A 298 26.92 1.48 -28.67
C ASP A 298 25.96 0.37 -28.21
N LEU A 299 25.22 -0.18 -29.18
CA LEU A 299 24.22 -1.23 -28.93
C LEU A 299 24.86 -2.55 -28.50
N ALA A 300 26.10 -2.85 -28.97
CA ALA A 300 26.81 -4.04 -28.57
C ALA A 300 27.25 -3.96 -27.10
N GLU A 301 27.75 -2.79 -26.68
CA GLU A 301 28.12 -2.53 -25.31
C GLU A 301 26.88 -2.49 -24.41
N ALA A 302 25.76 -1.87 -24.84
CA ALA A 302 24.51 -1.89 -24.12
C ALA A 302 24.00 -3.32 -23.88
N ARG A 303 24.07 -4.19 -24.92
CA ARG A 303 23.70 -5.60 -24.78
C ARG A 303 24.61 -6.33 -23.80
N ARG A 304 25.91 -6.10 -23.87
CA ARG A 304 26.87 -6.70 -22.93
C ARG A 304 26.58 -6.34 -21.49
N ILE A 305 26.29 -5.06 -21.23
CA ILE A 305 25.94 -4.58 -19.88
C ILE A 305 24.66 -5.25 -19.37
N LEU A 306 23.63 -5.35 -20.22
CA LEU A 306 22.38 -6.00 -19.85
C LEU A 306 22.56 -7.50 -19.58
N ASP A 307 23.43 -8.16 -20.34
CA ASP A 307 23.71 -9.60 -20.16
C ASP A 307 24.58 -9.88 -18.93
N GLU A 308 25.48 -8.97 -18.58
CA GLU A 308 26.31 -9.04 -17.38
C GLU A 308 25.50 -8.83 -16.10
N ASP A 309 24.51 -7.91 -16.12
CA ASP A 309 23.72 -7.55 -14.94
C ASP A 309 22.52 -8.45 -14.70
N HIS A 310 22.00 -9.07 -15.76
CA HIS A 310 20.73 -9.80 -15.72
C HIS A 310 20.85 -11.16 -16.39
N THR A 311 20.58 -12.21 -15.65
CA THR A 311 20.44 -13.55 -16.18
C THR A 311 19.05 -13.71 -16.80
N GLY A 312 18.95 -14.31 -17.98
CA GLY A 312 17.68 -14.46 -18.70
C GLY A 312 17.13 -13.16 -19.27
N LEU A 313 15.83 -13.00 -19.29
CA LEU A 313 15.10 -11.81 -19.76
C LEU A 313 15.42 -11.42 -21.22
N SER A 314 15.63 -12.38 -22.12
CA SER A 314 16.07 -12.12 -23.51
C SER A 314 15.14 -11.16 -24.23
N ASP A 315 13.81 -11.39 -24.18
CA ASP A 315 12.80 -10.58 -24.86
C ASP A 315 12.78 -9.14 -24.33
N VAL A 316 12.96 -8.99 -23.01
CA VAL A 316 13.03 -7.66 -22.36
C VAL A 316 14.27 -6.90 -22.80
N LYS A 317 15.41 -7.58 -22.85
CA LYS A 317 16.68 -7.00 -23.32
C LYS A 317 16.59 -6.60 -24.79
N ASP A 318 16.00 -7.44 -25.64
CA ASP A 318 15.82 -7.16 -27.06
C ASP A 318 14.95 -5.92 -27.26
N ARG A 319 13.83 -5.78 -26.54
CA ARG A 319 12.97 -4.59 -26.55
C ARG A 319 13.71 -3.33 -26.12
N ILE A 320 14.54 -3.43 -25.09
CA ILE A 320 15.38 -2.30 -24.65
C ILE A 320 16.38 -1.92 -25.74
N ILE A 321 17.05 -2.89 -26.36
CA ILE A 321 18.00 -2.64 -27.45
C ILE A 321 17.30 -2.03 -28.68
N GLU A 322 16.11 -2.51 -29.05
CA GLU A 322 15.28 -1.92 -30.12
C GLU A 322 14.99 -0.44 -29.83
N PHE A 323 14.58 -0.13 -28.61
CA PHE A 323 14.32 1.25 -28.20
C PHE A 323 15.57 2.14 -28.29
N LEU A 324 16.72 1.63 -27.82
CA LEU A 324 17.99 2.36 -27.91
C LEU A 324 18.44 2.53 -29.36
N ALA A 325 18.21 1.53 -30.23
CA ALA A 325 18.51 1.62 -31.65
C ALA A 325 17.69 2.68 -32.38
N VAL A 326 16.39 2.77 -32.08
CA VAL A 326 15.52 3.82 -32.61
C VAL A 326 16.02 5.21 -32.20
N ARG A 327 16.38 5.39 -30.92
CA ARG A 327 16.94 6.66 -30.43
C ARG A 327 18.25 7.02 -31.12
N LYS A 328 19.15 6.05 -31.26
CA LYS A 328 20.41 6.22 -32.02
C LYS A 328 20.15 6.72 -33.44
N LEU A 329 19.29 6.02 -34.19
CA LEU A 329 18.98 6.37 -35.59
C LEU A 329 18.33 7.76 -35.72
N ARG A 330 17.44 8.11 -34.78
CA ARG A 330 16.82 9.45 -34.77
C ARG A 330 17.88 10.52 -34.56
N LYS A 331 18.81 10.34 -33.63
CA LYS A 331 19.91 11.26 -33.38
C LYS A 331 20.82 11.40 -34.60
N GLU A 332 21.27 10.29 -35.17
CA GLU A 332 22.16 10.27 -36.38
C GLU A 332 21.52 10.94 -37.59
N ARG A 333 20.17 10.90 -37.69
CA ARG A 333 19.42 11.49 -38.81
C ARG A 333 18.96 12.93 -38.54
N GLY A 334 19.32 13.51 -37.40
CA GLY A 334 18.86 14.85 -37.01
C GLY A 334 17.35 14.97 -36.83
N LEU A 335 16.67 13.82 -36.56
CA LEU A 335 15.24 13.74 -36.32
C LEU A 335 14.89 13.93 -34.83
N GLU A 336 15.82 14.43 -34.05
CA GLU A 336 15.56 14.87 -32.69
C GLU A 336 14.73 16.13 -32.73
N VAL A 337 13.41 15.96 -32.81
CA VAL A 337 12.49 17.06 -32.57
C VAL A 337 12.33 17.21 -31.07
N LEU A 338 12.98 18.19 -30.49
CA LEU A 338 12.70 18.67 -29.15
C LEU A 338 11.19 18.98 -29.08
N GLY A 339 10.42 18.18 -28.29
CA GLY A 339 9.00 18.45 -28.07
C GLY A 339 8.04 18.18 -29.21
N GLY A 340 8.37 17.37 -30.22
CA GLY A 340 7.49 17.05 -31.36
C GLY A 340 6.56 15.87 -31.10
N ARG A 341 5.31 15.95 -31.61
CA ARG A 341 4.37 14.81 -31.71
C ARG A 341 5.06 13.65 -32.41
N GLY A 342 5.44 12.60 -31.66
CA GLY A 342 6.07 11.38 -32.21
C GLY A 342 7.41 10.99 -31.62
N SER A 343 7.91 11.61 -30.55
CA SER A 343 8.98 11.02 -29.74
C SER A 343 8.41 9.81 -29.00
N GLY A 344 8.97 8.66 -29.22
CA GLY A 344 8.47 7.32 -28.94
C GLY A 344 7.74 7.09 -27.64
N ALA A 345 7.00 6.01 -27.58
CA ALA A 345 6.29 5.52 -26.39
C ALA A 345 7.23 5.46 -25.17
N ILE A 346 6.67 5.70 -24.00
CA ILE A 346 7.38 5.66 -22.72
C ILE A 346 7.54 4.19 -22.34
N ILE A 347 8.78 3.68 -22.30
CA ILE A 347 9.03 2.31 -21.85
C ILE A 347 8.63 2.18 -20.39
N THR A 348 7.67 1.31 -20.12
CA THR A 348 7.17 1.00 -18.78
C THR A 348 7.40 -0.46 -18.43
N LEU A 349 8.09 -0.72 -17.32
CA LEU A 349 8.39 -2.06 -16.86
C LEU A 349 7.29 -2.57 -15.94
N VAL A 350 6.55 -3.59 -16.35
CA VAL A 350 5.43 -4.16 -15.61
C VAL A 350 5.73 -5.59 -15.21
N GLY A 351 5.50 -5.94 -13.95
CA GLY A 351 5.66 -7.32 -13.48
C GLY A 351 5.72 -7.45 -11.96
N PRO A 352 5.70 -8.66 -11.43
CA PRO A 352 5.67 -8.90 -10.00
C PRO A 352 6.88 -8.31 -9.26
N PRO A 353 6.81 -8.13 -7.94
CA PRO A 353 7.93 -7.64 -7.16
C PRO A 353 9.12 -8.60 -7.21
N GLY A 354 10.34 -8.04 -7.27
CA GLY A 354 11.56 -8.81 -7.23
C GLY A 354 12.02 -9.43 -8.55
N VAL A 355 11.42 -9.05 -9.68
CA VAL A 355 11.86 -9.50 -11.04
C VAL A 355 12.93 -8.60 -11.65
N GLY A 356 13.49 -7.64 -10.90
CA GLY A 356 14.61 -6.85 -11.37
C GLY A 356 14.26 -5.55 -12.10
N LYS A 357 13.02 -5.04 -11.98
CA LYS A 357 12.60 -3.77 -12.63
C LYS A 357 13.57 -2.62 -12.36
N THR A 358 13.92 -2.42 -11.09
CA THR A 358 14.80 -1.32 -10.66
C THR A 358 16.22 -1.49 -11.18
N SER A 359 16.79 -2.68 -11.04
CA SER A 359 18.14 -2.96 -11.53
C SER A 359 18.23 -2.86 -13.06
N LEU A 360 17.15 -3.19 -13.76
CA LEU A 360 17.09 -3.05 -15.22
C LEU A 360 17.16 -1.57 -15.64
N GLY A 361 16.46 -0.69 -14.94
CA GLY A 361 16.56 0.76 -15.17
C GLY A 361 17.96 1.31 -14.89
N GLU A 362 18.63 0.84 -13.83
CA GLU A 362 20.02 1.18 -13.54
C GLU A 362 20.96 0.73 -14.66
N SER A 363 20.75 -0.48 -15.18
CA SER A 363 21.56 -1.02 -16.28
C SER A 363 21.34 -0.26 -17.59
N VAL A 364 20.10 0.17 -17.88
CA VAL A 364 19.79 1.04 -19.01
C VAL A 364 20.53 2.39 -18.88
N ALA A 365 20.50 2.99 -17.69
CA ALA A 365 21.22 4.25 -17.45
C ALA A 365 22.73 4.08 -17.64
N ARG A 366 23.29 3.00 -17.13
CA ARG A 366 24.71 2.67 -17.29
C ARG A 366 25.09 2.42 -18.77
N ALA A 367 24.23 1.72 -19.51
CA ALA A 367 24.43 1.46 -20.94
C ALA A 367 24.44 2.76 -21.77
N LEU A 368 23.59 3.73 -21.37
CA LEU A 368 23.55 5.05 -21.99
C LEU A 368 24.64 6.02 -21.50
N GLY A 369 25.40 5.67 -20.46
CA GLY A 369 26.36 6.59 -19.83
C GLY A 369 25.68 7.71 -19.01
N ARG A 370 24.37 7.58 -18.72
CA ARG A 370 23.57 8.57 -18.01
C ARG A 370 23.53 8.35 -16.50
N LYS A 371 23.33 9.43 -15.75
CA LYS A 371 23.04 9.33 -14.31
C LYS A 371 21.66 8.71 -14.09
N PHE A 372 21.52 7.95 -13.00
CA PHE A 372 20.28 7.28 -12.61
C PHE A 372 19.74 7.86 -11.31
N THR A 373 18.45 8.13 -11.26
CA THR A 373 17.74 8.52 -10.04
C THR A 373 16.39 7.84 -9.99
N ARG A 374 15.91 7.54 -8.79
CA ARG A 374 14.64 6.85 -8.56
C ARG A 374 13.67 7.76 -7.79
N VAL A 375 12.45 7.88 -8.29
CA VAL A 375 11.32 8.57 -7.65
C VAL A 375 10.25 7.54 -7.32
N SER A 376 9.95 7.36 -6.03
CA SER A 376 8.82 6.51 -5.63
C SER A 376 7.51 7.29 -5.73
N LEU A 377 6.55 6.75 -6.46
CA LEU A 377 5.20 7.30 -6.62
C LEU A 377 4.16 6.59 -5.73
N GLY A 378 4.56 5.50 -5.08
CA GLY A 378 3.65 4.72 -4.24
C GLY A 378 3.08 5.53 -3.08
N GLY A 379 1.74 5.62 -3.01
CA GLY A 379 1.04 6.32 -1.95
C GLY A 379 0.88 7.84 -2.15
N ILE A 380 1.34 8.39 -3.28
CA ILE A 380 1.10 9.80 -3.63
C ILE A 380 -0.39 9.97 -3.94
N ARG A 381 -0.98 11.02 -3.36
CA ARG A 381 -2.37 11.42 -3.58
C ARG A 381 -2.53 12.91 -3.90
N ASP A 382 -1.50 13.71 -3.65
CA ASP A 382 -1.48 15.15 -3.87
C ASP A 382 -0.62 15.50 -5.11
N GLU A 383 -1.18 16.28 -6.02
CA GLU A 383 -0.46 16.82 -7.19
C GLU A 383 0.79 17.61 -6.78
N ALA A 384 0.76 18.25 -5.62
CA ALA A 384 1.88 19.01 -5.08
C ALA A 384 3.12 18.15 -4.77
N ASP A 385 2.97 16.85 -4.56
CA ASP A 385 4.13 15.93 -4.47
C ASP A 385 4.95 15.91 -5.77
N ILE A 386 4.29 16.05 -6.94
CA ILE A 386 4.93 16.04 -8.26
C ILE A 386 5.39 17.44 -8.65
N ARG A 387 4.48 18.46 -8.53
CA ARG A 387 4.69 19.83 -8.98
C ARG A 387 5.25 20.78 -7.92
N GLY A 388 5.40 20.32 -6.68
CA GLY A 388 5.84 21.18 -5.58
C GLY A 388 4.73 22.06 -4.99
N HIS A 389 5.00 22.62 -3.83
CA HIS A 389 4.11 23.54 -3.14
C HIS A 389 4.47 24.99 -3.47
N ARG A 390 3.49 25.88 -3.57
CA ARG A 390 3.75 27.32 -3.78
C ARG A 390 4.62 27.87 -2.65
N ARG A 391 5.59 28.72 -2.99
CA ARG A 391 6.56 29.35 -2.07
C ARG A 391 5.93 30.10 -0.89
N THR A 392 4.66 30.47 -0.98
CA THR A 392 3.93 31.20 0.08
C THR A 392 3.63 30.36 1.31
N TYR A 393 3.77 29.03 1.23
CA TYR A 393 3.56 28.15 2.37
C TYR A 393 4.86 27.92 3.15
N VAL A 394 4.77 27.96 4.48
CA VAL A 394 5.91 27.64 5.35
C VAL A 394 6.28 26.17 5.18
N GLY A 395 7.56 25.91 4.87
CA GLY A 395 8.03 24.54 4.61
C GLY A 395 7.80 24.04 3.18
N ALA A 396 7.38 24.92 2.25
CA ALA A 396 7.26 24.59 0.84
C ALA A 396 8.57 24.05 0.26
N LEU A 397 8.46 23.01 -0.57
CA LEU A 397 9.58 22.39 -1.27
C LEU A 397 9.21 22.16 -2.74
N PRO A 398 10.21 22.14 -3.65
CA PRO A 398 10.00 21.70 -5.02
C PRO A 398 9.46 20.28 -5.11
N GLY A 399 8.79 19.97 -6.20
CA GLY A 399 8.26 18.65 -6.50
C GLY A 399 9.33 17.57 -6.61
N ARG A 400 8.91 16.33 -6.58
CA ARG A 400 9.82 15.16 -6.61
C ARG A 400 10.64 15.10 -7.89
N ILE A 401 10.11 15.57 -9.02
CA ILE A 401 10.83 15.59 -10.31
C ILE A 401 12.02 16.56 -10.24
N VAL A 402 11.81 17.76 -9.72
CA VAL A 402 12.89 18.76 -9.54
C VAL A 402 13.95 18.23 -8.58
N ARG A 403 13.54 17.60 -7.48
CA ARG A 403 14.48 17.00 -6.53
C ARG A 403 15.30 15.89 -7.15
N ALA A 404 14.69 15.07 -8.01
CA ALA A 404 15.38 14.01 -8.74
C ALA A 404 16.40 14.57 -9.74
N LEU A 405 16.08 15.66 -10.44
CA LEU A 405 17.02 16.35 -11.32
C LEU A 405 18.24 16.89 -10.56
N LYS A 406 17.99 17.54 -9.43
CA LYS A 406 19.06 18.02 -8.54
C LYS A 406 19.95 16.86 -8.08
N GLU A 407 19.38 15.75 -7.62
CA GLU A 407 20.11 14.57 -7.17
C GLU A 407 20.95 13.95 -8.29
N ALA A 408 20.40 13.86 -9.50
CA ALA A 408 21.10 13.36 -10.68
C ALA A 408 22.26 14.25 -11.10
N GLY A 409 22.16 15.58 -10.91
CA GLY A 409 23.17 16.56 -11.27
C GLY A 409 23.39 16.71 -12.77
N THR A 410 22.50 16.20 -13.60
CA THR A 410 22.53 16.30 -15.07
C THR A 410 21.14 16.58 -15.64
N LYS A 411 21.07 17.27 -16.78
CA LYS A 411 19.82 17.60 -17.47
C LYS A 411 19.18 16.38 -18.15
N ASN A 412 19.99 15.39 -18.55
CA ASN A 412 19.57 14.20 -19.30
C ASN A 412 19.69 12.89 -18.51
N PRO A 413 19.25 12.84 -17.25
CA PRO A 413 19.32 11.59 -16.46
C PRO A 413 18.32 10.56 -16.96
N VAL A 414 18.46 9.34 -16.42
CA VAL A 414 17.38 8.35 -16.40
C VAL A 414 16.67 8.48 -15.06
N ILE A 415 15.38 8.82 -15.08
CA ILE A 415 14.55 8.90 -13.88
C ILE A 415 13.57 7.74 -13.89
N MET A 416 13.72 6.84 -12.93
CA MET A 416 12.76 5.77 -12.72
C MET A 416 11.61 6.26 -11.86
N LEU A 417 10.39 6.11 -12.36
CA LEU A 417 9.14 6.41 -11.65
C LEU A 417 8.56 5.11 -11.12
N ASP A 418 8.85 4.81 -9.86
CA ASP A 418 8.52 3.51 -9.28
C ASP A 418 7.11 3.47 -8.68
N GLU A 419 6.40 2.34 -8.88
CA GLU A 419 5.06 2.08 -8.38
C GLU A 419 3.98 3.06 -8.92
N ILE A 420 3.97 3.31 -10.25
CA ILE A 420 2.98 4.18 -10.89
C ILE A 420 1.54 3.61 -10.78
N ASP A 421 1.41 2.31 -10.61
CA ASP A 421 0.16 1.59 -10.37
C ASP A 421 -0.48 1.87 -9.00
N LYS A 422 0.27 2.52 -8.09
CA LYS A 422 -0.19 2.88 -6.74
C LYS A 422 -0.46 4.37 -6.57
N VAL A 423 -0.48 5.12 -7.65
CA VAL A 423 -0.87 6.54 -7.65
C VAL A 423 -2.37 6.62 -7.45
N GLY A 424 -2.80 7.27 -6.38
CA GLY A 424 -4.21 7.50 -6.09
C GLY A 424 -4.64 8.92 -6.44
N SER A 425 -5.94 9.12 -6.63
CA SER A 425 -6.55 10.45 -6.70
C SER A 425 -7.44 10.67 -5.48
N ASP A 426 -7.44 11.88 -4.93
CA ASP A 426 -8.38 12.28 -3.90
C ASP A 426 -8.87 13.72 -4.15
N TRP A 427 -9.65 14.27 -3.21
CA TRP A 427 -10.18 15.64 -3.31
C TRP A 427 -9.10 16.75 -3.35
N ARG A 428 -7.83 16.43 -3.08
CA ARG A 428 -6.70 17.38 -3.08
C ARG A 428 -6.03 17.54 -4.43
N GLY A 429 -6.36 16.72 -5.41
CA GLY A 429 -5.80 16.82 -6.75
C GLY A 429 -5.68 15.46 -7.46
N ASP A 430 -5.27 15.51 -8.70
CA ASP A 430 -5.01 14.33 -9.52
C ASP A 430 -3.52 14.28 -9.91
N PRO A 431 -2.69 13.54 -9.17
CA PRO A 431 -1.29 13.34 -9.54
C PRO A 431 -1.09 12.76 -10.94
N SER A 432 -2.09 12.04 -11.48
CA SER A 432 -2.01 11.47 -12.83
C SER A 432 -1.97 12.58 -13.89
N ALA A 433 -2.68 13.68 -13.67
CA ALA A 433 -2.63 14.83 -14.58
C ALA A 433 -1.23 15.48 -14.60
N ALA A 434 -0.60 15.64 -13.43
CA ALA A 434 0.77 16.13 -13.34
C ALA A 434 1.78 15.19 -14.00
N LEU A 435 1.60 13.87 -13.81
CA LEU A 435 2.45 12.87 -14.46
C LEU A 435 2.28 12.85 -15.98
N LEU A 436 1.08 13.12 -16.50
CA LEU A 436 0.87 13.26 -17.95
C LEU A 436 1.72 14.39 -18.53
N GLU A 437 1.78 15.54 -17.85
CA GLU A 437 2.62 16.66 -18.30
C GLU A 437 4.12 16.31 -18.25
N VAL A 438 4.56 15.59 -17.21
CA VAL A 438 5.95 15.13 -17.09
C VAL A 438 6.33 14.11 -18.17
N LEU A 439 5.40 13.21 -18.47
CA LEU A 439 5.67 12.07 -19.35
C LEU A 439 5.36 12.36 -20.82
N ASP A 440 4.45 13.28 -21.11
CA ASP A 440 4.07 13.62 -22.50
C ASP A 440 5.19 14.42 -23.18
N PRO A 441 5.86 13.87 -24.21
CA PRO A 441 6.90 14.58 -24.93
C PRO A 441 6.43 15.87 -25.61
N ALA A 442 5.12 16.06 -25.79
CA ALA A 442 4.57 17.29 -26.36
C ALA A 442 4.45 18.43 -25.33
N GLN A 443 4.53 18.11 -24.05
CA GLN A 443 4.30 19.06 -22.95
C GLN A 443 5.48 19.16 -21.99
N ASN A 444 6.31 18.13 -21.88
CA ASN A 444 7.37 18.03 -20.86
C ASN A 444 8.53 19.04 -21.05
N ASN A 445 8.62 19.71 -22.20
CA ASN A 445 9.60 20.77 -22.45
C ASN A 445 9.25 22.09 -21.73
N THR A 446 8.03 22.22 -21.22
CA THR A 446 7.51 23.40 -20.51
C THR A 446 6.90 22.99 -19.16
N PHE A 447 7.43 21.94 -18.53
CA PHE A 447 6.97 21.52 -17.21
C PHE A 447 7.18 22.62 -16.18
N ARG A 448 6.14 22.96 -15.41
CA ARG A 448 6.19 24.04 -14.44
C ARG A 448 5.99 23.51 -13.01
N ASP A 449 7.04 23.63 -12.21
CA ASP A 449 6.99 23.39 -10.79
C ASP A 449 6.42 24.60 -10.04
N HIS A 450 5.51 24.39 -9.10
CA HIS A 450 4.85 25.48 -8.37
C HIS A 450 5.75 26.20 -7.37
N TYR A 451 6.84 25.57 -6.95
CA TYR A 451 7.82 26.20 -6.06
C TYR A 451 8.79 27.08 -6.86
N LEU A 452 9.25 26.57 -7.99
CA LEU A 452 10.22 27.28 -8.84
C LEU A 452 9.56 28.38 -9.67
N GLU A 453 8.31 28.18 -10.09
CA GLU A 453 7.53 29.07 -10.94
C GLU A 453 8.18 29.44 -12.29
N VAL A 454 9.12 28.61 -12.74
CA VAL A 454 9.79 28.70 -14.05
C VAL A 454 9.57 27.43 -14.84
N ASP A 455 9.67 27.50 -16.16
CA ASP A 455 9.55 26.36 -17.04
C ASP A 455 10.84 25.54 -17.03
N LEU A 456 10.69 24.23 -16.85
CA LEU A 456 11.76 23.24 -16.88
C LEU A 456 11.61 22.37 -18.13
N ASP A 457 12.66 22.27 -18.88
CA ASP A 457 12.72 21.40 -20.05
C ASP A 457 13.14 19.98 -19.62
N LEU A 458 12.17 19.06 -19.58
CA LEU A 458 12.34 17.65 -19.25
C LEU A 458 12.50 16.76 -20.51
N SER A 459 12.56 17.34 -21.71
CA SER A 459 12.57 16.59 -22.98
C SER A 459 13.78 15.68 -23.14
N GLU A 460 14.90 15.98 -22.49
CA GLU A 460 16.11 15.17 -22.51
C GLU A 460 16.14 14.06 -21.46
N VAL A 461 15.22 14.11 -20.47
CA VAL A 461 15.12 13.09 -19.43
C VAL A 461 14.53 11.80 -20.01
N LEU A 462 15.13 10.67 -19.67
CA LEU A 462 14.55 9.37 -19.96
C LEU A 462 13.77 8.89 -18.75
N PHE A 463 12.43 8.93 -18.84
CA PHE A 463 11.56 8.38 -17.82
C PHE A 463 11.33 6.89 -18.05
N ILE A 464 11.48 6.07 -17.01
CA ILE A 464 11.18 4.64 -16.98
C ILE A 464 10.19 4.37 -15.84
N PRO A 465 8.88 4.41 -16.10
CA PRO A 465 7.88 4.00 -15.13
C PRO A 465 7.97 2.52 -14.81
N THR A 466 7.64 2.15 -13.57
CA THR A 466 7.46 0.75 -13.17
C THR A 466 6.11 0.54 -12.52
N ALA A 467 5.52 -0.63 -12.77
CA ALA A 467 4.28 -1.05 -12.16
C ALA A 467 4.36 -2.53 -11.75
N ASN A 468 3.55 -2.93 -10.79
CA ASN A 468 3.38 -4.35 -10.50
C ASN A 468 2.24 -4.94 -11.33
N VAL A 469 1.18 -4.17 -11.55
CA VAL A 469 -0.04 -4.57 -12.25
C VAL A 469 -0.40 -3.49 -13.26
N SER A 470 -0.66 -3.89 -14.52
CA SER A 470 -0.99 -2.95 -15.61
C SER A 470 -2.39 -2.36 -15.49
N GLU A 471 -3.33 -3.12 -14.96
CA GLU A 471 -4.77 -2.81 -14.89
C GLU A 471 -5.08 -1.65 -13.93
N THR A 472 -4.19 -1.39 -12.98
CA THR A 472 -4.33 -0.31 -12.00
C THR A 472 -3.65 0.99 -12.41
N ILE A 473 -2.92 0.98 -13.54
CA ILE A 473 -2.36 2.21 -14.11
C ILE A 473 -3.51 3.06 -14.67
N PRO A 474 -3.57 4.37 -14.36
CA PRO A 474 -4.58 5.26 -14.92
C PRO A 474 -4.59 5.21 -16.46
N ALA A 475 -5.76 5.02 -17.07
CA ALA A 475 -5.92 4.82 -18.52
C ALA A 475 -5.24 5.92 -19.37
N PRO A 476 -5.31 7.23 -19.02
CA PRO A 476 -4.63 8.27 -19.81
C PRO A 476 -3.11 8.15 -19.85
N LEU A 477 -2.51 7.58 -18.78
CA LEU A 477 -1.08 7.29 -18.74
C LEU A 477 -0.77 6.03 -19.54
N LEU A 478 -1.60 4.99 -19.41
CA LEU A 478 -1.42 3.71 -20.07
C LEU A 478 -1.39 3.85 -21.61
N ASP A 479 -2.23 4.72 -22.18
CA ASP A 479 -2.30 4.98 -23.62
C ASP A 479 -0.99 5.56 -24.21
N ARG A 480 -0.11 6.07 -23.37
CA ARG A 480 1.20 6.64 -23.78
C ARG A 480 2.38 5.71 -23.49
N MET A 481 2.12 4.58 -22.87
CA MET A 481 3.14 3.65 -22.38
C MET A 481 3.33 2.47 -23.30
N GLU A 482 4.57 2.14 -23.58
CA GLU A 482 4.94 0.84 -24.16
C GLU A 482 5.26 -0.11 -23.01
N LEU A 483 4.39 -1.10 -22.82
CA LEU A 483 4.54 -2.03 -21.72
C LEU A 483 5.54 -3.13 -22.06
N ILE A 484 6.62 -3.19 -21.29
CA ILE A 484 7.53 -4.32 -21.27
C ILE A 484 7.20 -5.18 -20.06
N ARG A 485 6.64 -6.35 -20.29
CA ARG A 485 6.23 -7.27 -19.24
C ARG A 485 7.42 -8.12 -18.79
N LEU A 486 7.68 -8.07 -17.49
CA LEU A 486 8.64 -8.93 -16.81
C LEU A 486 7.85 -10.02 -16.10
N ASP A 487 8.00 -11.24 -16.56
CA ASP A 487 7.38 -12.39 -15.92
C ASP A 487 8.22 -12.88 -14.73
N GLY A 488 7.71 -13.85 -14.00
CA GLY A 488 8.48 -14.54 -12.97
C GLY A 488 9.58 -15.41 -13.55
N TYR A 489 10.51 -15.78 -12.71
CA TYR A 489 11.62 -16.67 -13.06
C TYR A 489 11.29 -18.13 -12.79
N THR A 490 11.85 -19.03 -13.60
CA THR A 490 11.89 -20.46 -13.31
C THR A 490 12.81 -20.73 -12.11
N GLU A 491 12.73 -21.91 -11.53
CA GLU A 491 13.62 -22.29 -10.43
C GLU A 491 15.09 -22.32 -10.85
N GLU A 492 15.36 -22.78 -12.07
CA GLU A 492 16.69 -22.81 -12.67
C GLU A 492 17.25 -21.40 -12.88
N GLU A 493 16.43 -20.48 -13.41
CA GLU A 493 16.80 -19.06 -13.54
C GLU A 493 17.06 -18.42 -12.17
N LYS A 494 16.26 -18.74 -11.16
CA LYS A 494 16.48 -18.25 -9.80
C LYS A 494 17.77 -18.76 -9.18
N VAL A 495 18.15 -20.02 -9.44
CA VAL A 495 19.44 -20.58 -9.03
C VAL A 495 20.58 -19.81 -9.69
N ALA A 496 20.50 -19.59 -11.00
CA ALA A 496 21.52 -18.85 -11.74
C ALA A 496 21.64 -17.40 -11.22
N ILE A 497 20.51 -16.69 -11.06
CA ILE A 497 20.47 -15.32 -10.49
C ILE A 497 21.05 -15.31 -9.07
N ALA A 498 20.71 -16.28 -8.25
CA ALA A 498 21.21 -16.37 -6.88
C ALA A 498 22.73 -16.54 -6.84
N ARG A 499 23.27 -17.45 -7.65
CA ARG A 499 24.71 -17.73 -7.74
C ARG A 499 25.49 -16.53 -8.31
N ASP A 500 25.01 -15.98 -9.43
CA ASP A 500 25.77 -15.00 -10.19
C ASP A 500 25.69 -13.58 -9.59
N HIS A 501 24.56 -13.23 -8.96
CA HIS A 501 24.30 -11.87 -8.48
C HIS A 501 24.00 -11.79 -6.98
N LEU A 502 23.00 -12.54 -6.45
CA LEU A 502 22.51 -12.33 -5.10
C LEU A 502 23.52 -12.73 -4.03
N LEU A 503 24.14 -13.90 -4.16
CA LEU A 503 25.11 -14.39 -3.19
C LEU A 503 26.32 -13.47 -3.07
N LYS A 504 26.89 -13.03 -4.20
CA LYS A 504 28.02 -12.10 -4.22
C LYS A 504 27.69 -10.83 -3.43
N ARG A 505 26.49 -10.28 -3.64
CA ARG A 505 26.01 -9.08 -2.93
C ARG A 505 25.80 -9.36 -1.45
N GLN A 506 25.14 -10.46 -1.09
CA GLN A 506 24.84 -10.80 0.31
C GLN A 506 26.10 -11.16 1.11
N VAL A 507 27.06 -11.82 0.52
CA VAL A 507 28.37 -12.12 1.12
C VAL A 507 29.11 -10.81 1.44
N LYS A 508 29.20 -9.90 0.49
CA LYS A 508 29.79 -8.58 0.69
C LYS A 508 29.08 -7.77 1.78
N GLN A 509 27.75 -7.78 1.79
CA GLN A 509 26.96 -7.09 2.81
C GLN A 509 27.11 -7.70 4.20
N ALA A 510 27.35 -9.00 4.29
CA ALA A 510 27.61 -9.70 5.55
C ALA A 510 29.05 -9.49 6.08
N GLY A 511 29.92 -8.78 5.34
CA GLY A 511 31.30 -8.59 5.70
C GLY A 511 32.19 -9.83 5.52
N LEU A 512 31.74 -10.78 4.70
CA LEU A 512 32.49 -11.99 4.39
C LEU A 512 33.24 -11.83 3.07
N ASN A 513 34.39 -12.51 2.94
CA ASN A 513 35.08 -12.65 1.66
C ASN A 513 34.41 -13.75 0.82
N PRO A 514 34.45 -13.65 -0.52
CA PRO A 514 33.83 -14.66 -1.41
C PRO A 514 34.32 -16.09 -1.17
N GLU A 515 35.54 -16.25 -0.70
CA GLU A 515 36.17 -17.55 -0.43
C GLU A 515 35.76 -18.18 0.92
N GLU A 516 35.16 -17.38 1.80
CA GLU A 516 34.78 -17.83 3.15
C GLU A 516 33.48 -18.60 3.20
N VAL A 517 32.60 -18.43 2.18
CA VAL A 517 31.32 -19.13 2.12
C VAL A 517 31.00 -19.55 0.69
N THR A 518 30.62 -20.80 0.53
CA THR A 518 30.12 -21.35 -0.73
C THR A 518 28.75 -21.95 -0.51
N VAL A 519 27.84 -21.74 -1.46
CA VAL A 519 26.49 -22.33 -1.43
C VAL A 519 26.32 -23.10 -2.73
N SER A 520 26.01 -24.38 -2.63
CA SER A 520 25.83 -25.21 -3.82
C SER A 520 24.51 -24.90 -4.53
N ASP A 521 24.41 -25.15 -5.82
CA ASP A 521 23.21 -24.93 -6.62
C ASP A 521 22.02 -25.74 -6.07
N GLU A 522 22.28 -26.97 -5.56
CA GLU A 522 21.26 -27.80 -4.91
C GLU A 522 20.80 -27.20 -3.57
N ALA A 523 21.69 -26.54 -2.83
CA ALA A 523 21.31 -25.83 -1.62
C ALA A 523 20.48 -24.59 -1.95
N ILE A 524 20.81 -23.86 -3.00
CA ILE A 524 20.01 -22.72 -3.49
C ILE A 524 18.63 -23.23 -3.92
N MET A 525 18.57 -24.31 -4.70
CA MET A 525 17.31 -24.94 -5.11
C MET A 525 16.46 -25.30 -3.90
N LYS A 526 17.07 -25.89 -2.87
CA LYS A 526 16.37 -26.22 -1.63
C LYS A 526 15.85 -24.97 -0.88
N VAL A 527 16.58 -23.86 -0.90
CA VAL A 527 16.08 -22.58 -0.35
C VAL A 527 14.88 -22.09 -1.14
N ILE A 528 14.92 -22.21 -2.47
CA ILE A 528 13.82 -21.79 -3.36
C ILE A 528 12.56 -22.59 -3.05
N THR A 529 12.66 -23.92 -3.04
CA THR A 529 11.49 -24.82 -2.86
C THR A 529 10.92 -24.80 -1.45
N ASP A 530 11.79 -24.85 -0.43
CA ASP A 530 11.35 -25.03 0.96
C ASP A 530 11.05 -23.71 1.69
N HIS A 531 11.64 -22.58 1.25
CA HIS A 531 11.61 -21.32 2.01
C HIS A 531 11.07 -20.12 1.24
N THR A 532 10.81 -20.24 -0.08
CA THR A 532 10.28 -19.16 -0.88
C THR A 532 9.08 -19.60 -1.74
N ARG A 533 8.13 -18.67 -1.94
CA ARG A 533 6.99 -18.87 -2.83
C ARG A 533 6.69 -17.53 -3.49
N GLU A 534 7.48 -17.19 -4.50
CA GLU A 534 7.40 -15.90 -5.19
C GLU A 534 7.76 -16.06 -6.68
N ALA A 535 7.24 -15.16 -7.52
CA ALA A 535 7.60 -15.09 -8.92
C ALA A 535 9.03 -14.56 -9.15
N GLY A 536 9.42 -13.56 -8.37
CA GLY A 536 10.76 -12.94 -8.41
C GLY A 536 11.77 -13.61 -7.49
N VAL A 537 12.77 -12.85 -7.04
CA VAL A 537 13.89 -13.31 -6.20
C VAL A 537 14.06 -12.50 -4.90
N ARG A 538 13.09 -11.67 -4.52
CA ARG A 538 13.22 -10.78 -3.36
C ARG A 538 13.27 -11.54 -2.03
N ASN A 539 12.41 -12.55 -1.84
CA ASN A 539 12.44 -13.38 -0.66
C ASN A 539 13.63 -14.33 -0.68
N LEU A 540 14.00 -14.86 -1.84
CA LEU A 540 15.22 -15.66 -2.03
C LEU A 540 16.46 -14.88 -1.56
N GLU A 541 16.59 -13.63 -1.99
CA GLU A 541 17.66 -12.75 -1.50
C GLU A 541 17.65 -12.58 0.00
N ARG A 542 16.48 -12.39 0.61
CA ARG A 542 16.33 -12.26 2.08
C ARG A 542 16.73 -13.53 2.82
N GLU A 543 16.37 -14.71 2.30
CA GLU A 543 16.72 -15.99 2.91
C GLU A 543 18.23 -16.28 2.74
N LEU A 544 18.82 -16.01 1.57
CA LEU A 544 20.27 -16.09 1.38
C LEU A 544 21.01 -15.11 2.31
N GLY A 545 20.49 -13.89 2.48
CA GLY A 545 21.02 -12.93 3.42
C GLY A 545 20.92 -13.38 4.90
N LYS A 546 19.92 -14.19 5.27
CA LYS A 546 19.88 -14.82 6.59
C LYS A 546 20.98 -15.87 6.76
N ILE A 547 21.21 -16.69 5.72
CA ILE A 547 22.28 -17.70 5.74
C ILE A 547 23.61 -16.99 5.93
N THR A 548 23.96 -16.03 5.07
CA THR A 548 25.25 -15.32 5.10
C THR A 548 25.49 -14.60 6.43
N ARG A 549 24.47 -13.90 6.99
CA ARG A 549 24.60 -13.27 8.32
C ARG A 549 24.82 -14.28 9.44
N LYS A 550 24.14 -15.45 9.42
CA LYS A 550 24.37 -16.50 10.42
C LYS A 550 25.75 -17.15 10.27
N VAL A 551 26.23 -17.30 9.04
CA VAL A 551 27.63 -17.74 8.78
C VAL A 551 28.59 -16.71 9.36
N ALA A 552 28.44 -15.42 9.03
CA ALA A 552 29.27 -14.35 9.55
C ALA A 552 29.30 -14.33 11.10
N THR A 553 28.13 -14.48 11.73
CA THR A 553 28.06 -14.56 13.21
C THR A 553 28.85 -15.75 13.74
N LYS A 554 28.70 -16.95 13.16
CA LYS A 554 29.40 -18.15 13.61
C LYS A 554 30.91 -18.09 13.35
N VAL A 555 31.33 -17.43 12.27
CA VAL A 555 32.76 -17.17 11.99
C VAL A 555 33.33 -16.16 12.99
N ALA A 556 32.63 -15.06 13.24
CA ALA A 556 33.07 -14.04 14.20
C ALA A 556 33.14 -14.58 15.63
N THR A 557 32.24 -15.49 16.00
CA THR A 557 32.26 -16.18 17.32
C THR A 557 33.20 -17.39 17.37
N LYS A 558 33.96 -17.66 16.28
CA LYS A 558 34.83 -18.82 16.12
C LYS A 558 34.13 -20.18 16.26
N ALA A 559 32.81 -20.21 16.07
CA ALA A 559 32.01 -21.43 16.07
C ALA A 559 32.09 -22.20 14.73
N LEU A 560 32.49 -21.53 13.66
CA LEU A 560 32.84 -22.12 12.36
C LEU A 560 34.14 -21.55 11.83
N THR A 561 34.92 -22.39 11.16
CA THR A 561 36.16 -21.99 10.49
C THR A 561 35.92 -21.92 8.98
N PRO A 562 36.21 -20.79 8.29
CA PRO A 562 36.15 -20.71 6.83
C PRO A 562 37.14 -21.68 6.15
N PRO A 563 36.83 -22.16 4.93
CA PRO A 563 35.62 -21.93 4.14
C PRO A 563 34.43 -22.75 4.64
N VAL A 564 33.25 -22.13 4.65
CA VAL A 564 31.97 -22.76 5.07
C VAL A 564 31.18 -23.15 3.83
N ALA A 565 31.03 -24.47 3.59
CA ALA A 565 30.18 -24.96 2.51
C ALA A 565 28.73 -25.15 3.02
N ILE A 566 27.78 -24.59 2.32
CA ILE A 566 26.35 -24.75 2.55
C ILE A 566 25.83 -25.78 1.54
N THR A 567 25.52 -26.97 2.05
CA THR A 567 24.88 -28.07 1.29
C THR A 567 23.38 -28.12 1.57
N PRO A 568 22.57 -28.87 0.82
CA PRO A 568 21.13 -29.00 1.05
C PRO A 568 20.76 -29.40 2.48
N GLU A 569 21.57 -30.28 3.11
CA GLU A 569 21.33 -30.77 4.49
C GLU A 569 21.52 -29.64 5.50
N ARG A 570 22.47 -28.73 5.22
CA ARG A 570 22.79 -27.61 6.12
C ARG A 570 21.83 -26.43 5.99
N VAL A 571 21.02 -26.35 4.94
CA VAL A 571 20.02 -25.30 4.80
C VAL A 571 19.12 -25.23 6.03
N ARG A 572 18.68 -26.40 6.54
CA ARG A 572 17.85 -26.48 7.75
C ARG A 572 18.54 -25.93 9.00
N GLU A 573 19.86 -26.07 9.11
CA GLU A 573 20.66 -25.52 10.23
C GLU A 573 20.55 -23.99 10.29
N PHE A 574 20.54 -23.35 9.12
CA PHE A 574 20.53 -21.89 9.01
C PHE A 574 19.13 -21.29 8.90
N LEU A 575 18.20 -21.91 8.20
CA LEU A 575 16.85 -21.35 7.96
C LEU A 575 15.76 -21.95 8.82
N GLY A 576 16.01 -23.12 9.45
CA GLY A 576 15.02 -23.81 10.28
C GLY A 576 14.17 -24.78 9.48
N LYS A 577 12.95 -25.03 9.93
CA LYS A 577 12.00 -25.93 9.26
C LYS A 577 11.57 -25.34 7.92
N PRO A 578 11.29 -26.18 6.90
CA PRO A 578 10.64 -25.75 5.67
C PRO A 578 9.39 -24.93 5.99
N LYS A 579 9.16 -23.87 5.21
CA LYS A 579 7.98 -23.03 5.33
C LYS A 579 6.83 -23.51 4.44
N PHE A 580 7.18 -24.23 3.40
CA PHE A 580 6.24 -24.73 2.39
C PHE A 580 6.43 -26.22 2.21
N ASP A 581 5.31 -26.95 2.28
CA ASP A 581 5.24 -28.36 1.98
C ASP A 581 4.42 -28.56 0.69
N ASN A 582 4.79 -29.57 -0.10
CA ASN A 582 4.09 -29.89 -1.35
C ASN A 582 2.90 -30.81 -1.04
N GLU A 583 1.76 -30.21 -0.64
CA GLU A 583 0.55 -30.95 -0.23
C GLU A 583 -0.44 -31.24 -1.37
N VAL A 584 -0.12 -30.92 -2.63
CA VAL A 584 -1.07 -31.00 -3.76
C VAL A 584 -1.68 -32.40 -3.88
N ALA A 585 -0.82 -33.43 -3.81
CA ALA A 585 -1.26 -34.83 -3.97
C ALA A 585 -2.20 -35.30 -2.84
N ALA A 586 -2.02 -34.79 -1.62
CA ALA A 586 -2.87 -35.18 -0.50
C ALA A 586 -4.26 -34.51 -0.55
N ARG A 587 -4.35 -33.29 -1.04
CA ARG A 587 -5.60 -32.51 -1.07
C ARG A 587 -6.57 -32.99 -2.15
N THR A 588 -6.09 -33.40 -3.33
CA THR A 588 -6.94 -33.84 -4.45
C THR A 588 -7.34 -35.33 -4.40
N ALA A 589 -6.87 -36.08 -3.40
CA ALA A 589 -7.23 -37.49 -3.23
C ALA A 589 -8.72 -37.71 -2.90
N VAL A 590 -9.44 -36.65 -2.53
CA VAL A 590 -10.85 -36.70 -2.14
C VAL A 590 -11.70 -36.09 -3.29
N PRO A 591 -12.80 -36.76 -3.71
CA PRO A 591 -13.73 -36.18 -4.67
C PRO A 591 -14.28 -34.85 -4.17
N GLY A 592 -14.45 -33.91 -5.11
CA GLY A 592 -14.89 -32.54 -4.79
C GLY A 592 -13.78 -31.52 -4.64
N VAL A 593 -12.51 -31.92 -4.80
CA VAL A 593 -11.38 -30.99 -4.76
C VAL A 593 -10.71 -30.93 -6.14
N ALA A 594 -10.51 -29.73 -6.66
CA ALA A 594 -9.84 -29.49 -7.93
C ALA A 594 -8.73 -28.44 -7.81
N THR A 595 -7.67 -28.59 -8.61
CA THR A 595 -6.53 -27.69 -8.64
C THR A 595 -6.67 -26.68 -9.77
N GLY A 596 -6.81 -25.41 -9.40
CA GLY A 596 -6.87 -24.29 -10.33
C GLY A 596 -5.57 -23.51 -10.40
N LEU A 597 -5.41 -22.74 -11.47
CA LEU A 597 -4.27 -21.86 -11.70
C LEU A 597 -4.75 -20.41 -11.74
N ALA A 598 -4.12 -19.57 -10.93
CA ALA A 598 -4.43 -18.15 -10.79
C ALA A 598 -3.21 -17.27 -11.08
N VAL A 599 -3.46 -15.98 -11.34
CA VAL A 599 -2.44 -14.94 -11.34
C VAL A 599 -2.78 -13.96 -10.22
N THR A 600 -1.79 -13.67 -9.39
CA THR A 600 -1.89 -12.71 -8.29
C THR A 600 -0.94 -11.53 -8.56
N GLY A 601 -1.03 -10.47 -7.76
CA GLY A 601 -0.07 -9.36 -7.83
C GLY A 601 1.39 -9.76 -7.58
N THR A 602 1.63 -10.98 -7.09
CA THR A 602 2.97 -11.54 -6.85
C THR A 602 3.40 -12.55 -7.93
N GLY A 603 2.57 -12.81 -8.93
CA GLY A 603 2.80 -13.76 -10.02
C GLY A 603 1.78 -14.89 -10.06
N GLY A 604 2.09 -15.93 -10.84
CA GLY A 604 1.24 -17.12 -10.90
C GLY A 604 1.21 -17.91 -9.59
N ASP A 605 0.05 -18.47 -9.25
CA ASP A 605 -0.15 -19.31 -8.06
C ASP A 605 -1.12 -20.46 -8.35
N VAL A 606 -1.10 -21.48 -7.48
CA VAL A 606 -2.00 -22.62 -7.50
C VAL A 606 -3.05 -22.44 -6.42
N LEU A 607 -4.30 -22.58 -6.76
CA LEU A 607 -5.41 -22.51 -5.84
C LEU A 607 -6.19 -23.84 -5.82
N PHE A 608 -6.77 -24.18 -4.69
CA PHE A 608 -7.66 -25.31 -4.56
C PHE A 608 -9.11 -24.85 -4.52
N VAL A 609 -9.98 -25.56 -5.19
CA VAL A 609 -11.42 -25.38 -5.10
C VAL A 609 -12.02 -26.61 -4.47
N GLU A 610 -12.64 -26.43 -3.33
CA GLU A 610 -13.27 -27.49 -2.57
C GLU A 610 -14.79 -27.35 -2.68
N ALA A 611 -15.47 -28.38 -3.14
CA ALA A 611 -16.92 -28.45 -3.24
C ALA A 611 -17.47 -29.50 -2.30
N THR A 612 -18.55 -29.17 -1.59
CA THR A 612 -19.34 -30.11 -0.79
C THR A 612 -20.83 -29.89 -1.03
N SER A 613 -21.65 -30.89 -0.80
CA SER A 613 -23.09 -30.78 -0.98
C SER A 613 -23.85 -31.32 0.22
N THR A 614 -24.97 -30.68 0.50
CA THR A 614 -25.96 -31.11 1.51
C THR A 614 -27.33 -31.21 0.85
N ASN A 615 -28.22 -32.03 1.43
CA ASN A 615 -29.60 -32.07 0.94
C ASN A 615 -30.21 -30.66 1.04
N ALA A 616 -31.02 -30.31 0.07
CA ALA A 616 -31.73 -29.05 0.10
C ALA A 616 -32.72 -29.04 1.27
N ASP A 617 -32.51 -28.08 2.21
CA ASP A 617 -33.48 -27.81 3.25
C ASP A 617 -34.73 -27.16 2.58
N GLY A 618 -35.91 -27.33 3.12
CA GLY A 618 -37.21 -26.95 2.53
C GLY A 618 -37.35 -25.53 1.92
N HIS A 619 -36.26 -24.78 1.83
CA HIS A 619 -36.16 -23.46 1.16
C HIS A 619 -35.57 -23.49 -0.26
N GLY A 620 -35.33 -24.70 -0.83
CA GLY A 620 -34.72 -24.87 -2.17
C GLY A 620 -33.20 -25.02 -2.15
N ALA A 621 -32.63 -25.39 -3.30
CA ALA A 621 -31.18 -25.61 -3.47
C ALA A 621 -30.44 -24.29 -3.47
N SER A 622 -29.49 -24.11 -2.53
CA SER A 622 -28.68 -22.90 -2.37
C SER A 622 -27.22 -23.12 -2.79
N LEU A 623 -26.54 -22.02 -3.12
CA LEU A 623 -25.11 -21.99 -3.37
C LEU A 623 -24.44 -21.09 -2.33
N LEU A 624 -23.64 -21.66 -1.45
CA LEU A 624 -22.81 -20.95 -0.49
C LEU A 624 -21.39 -20.83 -1.06
N LEU A 625 -20.84 -19.61 -1.06
CA LEU A 625 -19.50 -19.32 -1.55
C LEU A 625 -18.66 -18.72 -0.43
N THR A 626 -17.48 -19.27 -0.19
CA THR A 626 -16.53 -18.78 0.83
C THR A 626 -15.10 -18.76 0.31
N GLY A 627 -14.23 -17.92 0.90
CA GLY A 627 -12.82 -17.78 0.50
C GLY A 627 -12.45 -16.39 -0.01
N GLN A 628 -13.22 -15.33 0.35
CA GLN A 628 -13.03 -13.95 -0.09
C GLN A 628 -13.06 -13.81 -1.63
N LEU A 629 -14.09 -14.39 -2.25
CA LEU A 629 -14.29 -14.33 -3.68
C LEU A 629 -14.84 -12.95 -4.09
N GLY A 630 -14.24 -12.34 -5.10
CA GLY A 630 -14.77 -11.16 -5.77
C GLY A 630 -16.03 -11.48 -6.60
N ASP A 631 -16.66 -10.46 -7.14
CA ASP A 631 -17.97 -10.62 -7.76
C ASP A 631 -17.91 -11.42 -9.08
N VAL A 632 -16.85 -11.24 -9.89
CA VAL A 632 -16.64 -12.03 -11.12
C VAL A 632 -16.45 -13.52 -10.81
N MET A 633 -15.72 -13.83 -9.76
CA MET A 633 -15.49 -15.21 -9.35
C MET A 633 -16.75 -15.86 -8.75
N LYS A 634 -17.60 -15.09 -8.05
CA LYS A 634 -18.92 -15.55 -7.59
C LYS A 634 -19.85 -15.86 -8.74
N GLU A 635 -19.88 -14.98 -9.76
CA GLU A 635 -20.64 -15.20 -10.99
C GLU A 635 -20.18 -16.46 -11.72
N SER A 636 -18.85 -16.65 -11.84
CA SER A 636 -18.26 -17.86 -12.43
C SER A 636 -18.69 -19.14 -11.70
N ALA A 637 -18.80 -19.11 -10.38
CA ALA A 637 -19.31 -20.24 -9.60
C ALA A 637 -20.80 -20.53 -9.87
N GLN A 638 -21.60 -19.48 -10.03
CA GLN A 638 -23.02 -19.62 -10.39
C GLN A 638 -23.19 -20.21 -11.80
N ILE A 639 -22.38 -19.76 -12.76
CA ILE A 639 -22.34 -20.28 -14.12
C ILE A 639 -21.96 -21.77 -14.11
N ALA A 640 -20.87 -22.12 -13.35
CA ALA A 640 -20.42 -23.51 -13.22
C ALA A 640 -21.52 -24.44 -12.68
N LEU A 641 -22.21 -24.03 -11.62
CA LEU A 641 -23.32 -24.81 -11.06
C LEU A 641 -24.51 -24.89 -12.01
N SER A 642 -24.86 -23.80 -12.68
CA SER A 642 -25.95 -23.77 -13.67
C SER A 642 -25.67 -24.69 -14.85
N PHE A 643 -24.42 -24.71 -15.35
CA PHE A 643 -23.98 -25.64 -16.38
C PHE A 643 -24.12 -27.10 -15.93
N VAL A 644 -23.62 -27.46 -14.76
CA VAL A 644 -23.69 -28.81 -14.24
C VAL A 644 -25.16 -29.28 -14.10
N ARG A 645 -26.03 -28.42 -13.60
CA ARG A 645 -27.48 -28.74 -13.48
C ARG A 645 -28.16 -28.95 -14.83
N SER A 646 -27.89 -28.07 -15.78
CA SER A 646 -28.52 -28.16 -17.11
C SER A 646 -28.03 -29.33 -17.96
N HIS A 647 -26.81 -29.82 -17.71
CA HIS A 647 -26.17 -30.91 -18.46
C HIS A 647 -25.98 -32.19 -17.61
N ALA A 648 -26.71 -32.30 -16.48
CA ALA A 648 -26.58 -33.43 -15.56
C ALA A 648 -26.66 -34.80 -16.22
N ALA A 649 -27.61 -34.96 -17.15
CA ALA A 649 -27.80 -36.22 -17.89
C ALA A 649 -26.58 -36.59 -18.77
N GLU A 650 -25.99 -35.60 -19.47
CA GLU A 650 -24.82 -35.78 -20.32
C GLU A 650 -23.58 -36.10 -19.47
N LEU A 651 -23.48 -35.47 -18.30
CA LEU A 651 -22.42 -35.68 -17.30
C LEU A 651 -22.60 -36.98 -16.49
N LYS A 652 -23.66 -37.73 -16.73
CA LYS A 652 -24.03 -38.96 -15.99
C LYS A 652 -24.23 -38.73 -14.50
N ILE A 653 -24.82 -37.60 -14.14
CA ILE A 653 -25.14 -37.18 -12.78
C ILE A 653 -26.62 -37.41 -12.54
N GLU A 654 -26.97 -38.04 -11.43
CA GLU A 654 -28.37 -38.22 -11.03
C GLU A 654 -29.04 -36.84 -10.80
N PRO A 655 -30.22 -36.57 -11.34
CA PRO A 655 -30.88 -35.29 -11.23
C PRO A 655 -31.06 -34.80 -9.78
N GLU A 656 -31.43 -35.73 -8.88
CA GLU A 656 -31.58 -35.42 -7.45
C GLU A 656 -30.25 -35.01 -6.77
N ALA A 657 -29.13 -35.49 -7.30
CA ALA A 657 -27.81 -35.11 -6.80
C ALA A 657 -27.42 -33.70 -7.29
N ALA A 658 -27.86 -33.30 -8.47
CA ALA A 658 -27.63 -31.97 -9.04
C ALA A 658 -28.48 -30.88 -8.33
N ASP A 659 -29.63 -31.24 -7.77
CA ASP A 659 -30.55 -30.32 -7.08
C ASP A 659 -30.25 -30.12 -5.59
N ARG A 660 -29.10 -30.57 -5.10
CA ARG A 660 -28.63 -30.34 -3.74
C ARG A 660 -28.17 -28.87 -3.53
N SER A 661 -28.08 -28.51 -2.28
CA SER A 661 -27.36 -27.28 -1.87
C SER A 661 -25.83 -27.50 -1.91
N PHE A 662 -25.11 -26.57 -2.48
CA PHE A 662 -23.66 -26.64 -2.64
C PHE A 662 -22.95 -25.58 -1.80
N HIS A 663 -21.80 -25.97 -1.24
CA HIS A 663 -20.85 -25.04 -0.67
C HIS A 663 -19.53 -25.19 -1.42
N ILE A 664 -19.11 -24.09 -2.08
CA ILE A 664 -17.79 -24.02 -2.72
C ILE A 664 -16.91 -23.13 -1.85
N HIS A 665 -15.78 -23.68 -1.46
CA HIS A 665 -14.76 -23.01 -0.67
C HIS A 665 -13.45 -22.93 -1.45
N VAL A 666 -12.83 -21.75 -1.46
CA VAL A 666 -11.48 -21.55 -1.99
C VAL A 666 -10.57 -21.17 -0.82
N PRO A 667 -9.75 -22.12 -0.30
CA PRO A 667 -8.86 -21.90 0.84
C PRO A 667 -7.95 -20.68 0.69
N GLU A 668 -7.24 -20.32 1.78
CA GLU A 668 -6.43 -19.10 1.89
C GLU A 668 -7.27 -17.81 1.90
N GLY A 669 -8.24 -17.74 2.83
CA GLY A 669 -9.17 -16.63 2.99
C GLY A 669 -8.55 -15.28 3.37
N ALA A 670 -7.23 -15.21 3.58
CA ALA A 670 -6.53 -13.94 3.81
C ALA A 670 -6.23 -13.16 2.52
N VAL A 671 -6.39 -13.78 1.34
CA VAL A 671 -6.10 -13.17 0.03
C VAL A 671 -7.40 -13.07 -0.77
N PRO A 672 -7.85 -11.87 -1.14
CA PRO A 672 -8.98 -11.70 -2.05
C PRO A 672 -8.68 -12.34 -3.40
N LYS A 673 -9.67 -13.04 -3.97
CA LYS A 673 -9.56 -13.74 -5.24
C LYS A 673 -10.70 -13.30 -6.15
N ASP A 674 -10.35 -12.89 -7.38
CA ASP A 674 -11.35 -12.53 -8.38
C ASP A 674 -10.92 -12.95 -9.78
N GLY A 675 -11.88 -13.15 -10.66
CA GLY A 675 -11.67 -13.46 -12.07
C GLY A 675 -12.45 -14.67 -12.57
N PRO A 676 -12.73 -14.75 -13.89
CA PRO A 676 -13.55 -15.80 -14.48
C PRO A 676 -12.78 -17.10 -14.73
N SER A 677 -11.44 -17.08 -14.65
CA SER A 677 -10.57 -18.19 -15.07
C SER A 677 -10.63 -19.43 -14.19
N ALA A 678 -11.34 -19.39 -13.06
CA ALA A 678 -11.58 -20.52 -12.18
C ALA A 678 -12.83 -21.35 -12.58
N GLY A 679 -13.55 -20.95 -13.62
CA GLY A 679 -14.79 -21.61 -14.03
C GLY A 679 -14.65 -23.10 -14.31
N VAL A 680 -13.63 -23.50 -15.08
CA VAL A 680 -13.36 -24.93 -15.32
C VAL A 680 -13.03 -25.68 -14.03
N THR A 681 -12.28 -25.06 -13.11
CA THR A 681 -11.90 -25.66 -11.82
C THR A 681 -13.12 -25.89 -10.94
N MET A 682 -14.00 -24.89 -10.84
CA MET A 682 -15.24 -24.98 -10.06
C MET A 682 -16.19 -26.03 -10.64
N THR A 683 -16.35 -26.06 -11.96
CA THR A 683 -17.15 -27.06 -12.65
C THR A 683 -16.61 -28.46 -12.40
N THR A 684 -15.27 -28.64 -12.52
CA THR A 684 -14.62 -29.93 -12.29
C THR A 684 -14.77 -30.39 -10.85
N ALA A 685 -14.63 -29.48 -9.86
CA ALA A 685 -14.83 -29.80 -8.44
C ALA A 685 -16.27 -30.28 -8.17
N ILE A 686 -17.28 -29.59 -8.72
CA ILE A 686 -18.69 -29.99 -8.57
C ILE A 686 -18.93 -31.35 -9.22
N VAL A 687 -18.46 -31.59 -10.45
CA VAL A 687 -18.66 -32.87 -11.16
C VAL A 687 -17.88 -33.99 -10.45
N SER A 688 -16.67 -33.74 -10.00
CA SER A 688 -15.88 -34.69 -9.19
C SER A 688 -16.64 -35.12 -7.94
N LEU A 689 -17.23 -34.18 -7.21
CA LEU A 689 -18.06 -34.45 -6.03
C LEU A 689 -19.26 -35.33 -6.37
N LEU A 690 -20.01 -34.96 -7.43
CA LEU A 690 -21.28 -35.62 -7.79
C LEU A 690 -21.08 -37.01 -8.43
N THR A 691 -19.97 -37.20 -9.12
CA THR A 691 -19.59 -38.49 -9.72
C THR A 691 -18.76 -39.38 -8.81
N GLY A 692 -18.29 -38.86 -7.67
CA GLY A 692 -17.41 -39.59 -6.78
C GLY A 692 -16.03 -39.89 -7.37
N ARG A 693 -15.62 -39.23 -8.44
CA ARG A 693 -14.35 -39.40 -9.14
C ARG A 693 -13.37 -38.34 -8.69
N PRO A 694 -12.22 -38.69 -8.06
CA PRO A 694 -11.20 -37.73 -7.69
C PRO A 694 -10.61 -37.02 -8.92
N VAL A 695 -10.11 -35.81 -8.73
CA VAL A 695 -9.31 -35.11 -9.73
C VAL A 695 -7.86 -35.62 -9.63
N LYS A 696 -7.21 -35.86 -10.77
CA LYS A 696 -5.79 -36.27 -10.80
C LYS A 696 -4.92 -35.24 -10.05
N SER A 697 -4.07 -35.70 -9.18
CA SER A 697 -3.18 -34.85 -8.38
C SER A 697 -2.08 -34.16 -9.20
N THR A 698 -1.82 -34.63 -10.40
CA THR A 698 -0.84 -34.10 -11.34
C THR A 698 -1.35 -32.96 -12.20
N VAL A 699 -2.68 -32.71 -12.19
CA VAL A 699 -3.36 -31.80 -13.14
C VAL A 699 -3.67 -30.48 -12.47
N GLY A 700 -3.25 -29.39 -13.11
CA GLY A 700 -3.73 -28.03 -12.87
C GLY A 700 -4.59 -27.55 -14.03
N MET A 701 -5.60 -26.72 -13.77
CA MET A 701 -6.50 -26.27 -14.83
C MET A 701 -6.85 -24.78 -14.70
N THR A 702 -7.16 -24.17 -15.84
CA THR A 702 -7.66 -22.80 -15.90
C THR A 702 -8.50 -22.59 -17.16
N GLY A 703 -9.55 -21.80 -17.06
CA GLY A 703 -10.43 -21.49 -18.17
C GLY A 703 -11.74 -20.88 -17.66
N GLU A 704 -12.31 -19.99 -18.44
CA GLU A 704 -13.66 -19.48 -18.21
C GLU A 704 -14.69 -20.43 -18.84
N VAL A 705 -15.79 -20.63 -18.18
CA VAL A 705 -16.87 -21.53 -18.63
C VAL A 705 -18.13 -20.72 -18.98
N THR A 706 -18.75 -21.05 -20.10
CA THR A 706 -20.07 -20.51 -20.46
C THR A 706 -21.18 -21.44 -20.02
N LEU A 707 -22.43 -20.94 -19.97
CA LEU A 707 -23.64 -21.77 -19.72
C LEU A 707 -23.83 -22.92 -20.71
N GLN A 708 -23.17 -22.89 -21.88
CA GLN A 708 -23.21 -23.90 -22.94
C GLN A 708 -22.00 -24.84 -22.91
N GLY A 709 -21.17 -24.77 -21.86
CA GLY A 709 -20.01 -25.62 -21.71
C GLY A 709 -18.81 -25.28 -22.60
N LEU A 710 -18.79 -24.11 -23.23
CA LEU A 710 -17.60 -23.66 -23.96
C LEU A 710 -16.55 -23.19 -22.97
N VAL A 711 -15.28 -23.50 -23.28
CA VAL A 711 -14.11 -23.04 -22.53
C VAL A 711 -13.51 -21.86 -23.27
N LEU A 712 -13.55 -20.66 -22.62
CA LEU A 712 -13.09 -19.42 -23.19
C LEU A 712 -11.65 -19.13 -22.80
N PRO A 713 -10.90 -18.36 -23.64
CA PRO A 713 -9.52 -18.04 -23.40
C PRO A 713 -9.35 -17.13 -22.17
N ILE A 714 -8.19 -17.26 -21.54
CA ILE A 714 -7.81 -16.52 -20.32
C ILE A 714 -6.46 -15.83 -20.48
N GLY A 715 -6.17 -14.88 -19.58
CA GLY A 715 -4.88 -14.23 -19.52
C GLY A 715 -3.88 -14.93 -18.59
N GLY A 716 -2.60 -14.57 -18.75
CA GLY A 716 -1.53 -14.98 -17.86
C GLY A 716 -1.14 -16.46 -17.95
N VAL A 717 -1.21 -17.04 -19.13
CA VAL A 717 -0.90 -18.48 -19.36
C VAL A 717 0.52 -18.80 -18.88
N LYS A 718 1.53 -18.01 -19.28
CA LYS A 718 2.93 -18.21 -18.89
C LYS A 718 3.08 -18.26 -17.36
N GLN A 719 2.53 -17.27 -16.64
CA GLN A 719 2.62 -17.22 -15.18
C GLN A 719 1.93 -18.40 -14.51
N LYS A 720 0.76 -18.82 -15.03
CA LYS A 720 0.00 -19.96 -14.53
C LYS A 720 0.76 -21.29 -14.74
N VAL A 721 1.35 -21.47 -15.91
CA VAL A 721 2.14 -22.68 -16.25
C VAL A 721 3.41 -22.74 -15.37
N LEU A 722 4.11 -21.62 -15.20
CA LEU A 722 5.27 -21.57 -14.30
C LEU A 722 4.89 -21.88 -12.84
N ALA A 723 3.71 -21.44 -12.38
CA ALA A 723 3.21 -21.79 -11.06
C ALA A 723 2.88 -23.28 -10.94
N ALA A 724 2.22 -23.85 -11.94
CA ALA A 724 1.94 -25.28 -11.99
C ALA A 724 3.22 -26.12 -11.91
N HIS A 725 4.22 -25.81 -12.73
CA HIS A 725 5.52 -26.47 -12.72
C HIS A 725 6.21 -26.38 -11.36
N ARG A 726 6.26 -25.18 -10.77
CA ARG A 726 6.84 -24.91 -9.44
C ARG A 726 6.16 -25.72 -8.32
N MET A 727 4.86 -25.99 -8.44
CA MET A 727 4.10 -26.80 -7.48
C MET A 727 4.18 -28.30 -7.77
N GLY A 728 4.98 -28.72 -8.74
CA GLY A 728 5.19 -30.12 -9.10
C GLY A 728 4.05 -30.75 -9.91
N LEU A 729 3.16 -29.94 -10.47
CA LEU A 729 2.17 -30.43 -11.43
C LEU A 729 2.85 -30.77 -12.75
N THR A 730 2.46 -31.87 -13.37
CA THR A 730 3.02 -32.34 -14.64
C THR A 730 2.08 -32.19 -15.83
N GLU A 731 0.82 -31.89 -15.56
CA GLU A 731 -0.20 -31.72 -16.58
C GLU A 731 -0.97 -30.41 -16.37
N VAL A 732 -1.23 -29.69 -17.45
CA VAL A 732 -2.04 -28.45 -17.41
C VAL A 732 -3.13 -28.50 -18.48
N ILE A 733 -4.37 -28.21 -18.03
CA ILE A 733 -5.51 -28.05 -18.93
C ILE A 733 -5.73 -26.56 -19.20
N LEU A 734 -5.70 -26.20 -20.47
CA LEU A 734 -5.85 -24.84 -20.99
C LEU A 734 -6.95 -24.73 -22.02
N PRO A 735 -7.58 -23.55 -22.18
CA PRO A 735 -8.45 -23.31 -23.32
C PRO A 735 -7.67 -23.46 -24.65
N LYS A 736 -8.27 -24.14 -25.64
CA LYS A 736 -7.65 -24.35 -26.95
C LYS A 736 -7.20 -23.05 -27.63
N ARG A 737 -7.93 -21.95 -27.40
CA ARG A 737 -7.57 -20.64 -27.98
C ARG A 737 -6.32 -20.02 -27.35
N ASN A 738 -5.84 -20.56 -26.22
CA ASN A 738 -4.58 -20.16 -25.61
C ASN A 738 -3.35 -20.99 -26.08
N GLU A 739 -3.53 -21.87 -27.08
CA GLU A 739 -2.43 -22.68 -27.64
C GLU A 739 -1.22 -21.83 -28.04
N LYS A 740 -1.45 -20.70 -28.70
CA LYS A 740 -0.41 -19.75 -29.11
C LYS A 740 0.35 -19.13 -27.94
N ASP A 741 -0.27 -19.02 -26.79
CA ASP A 741 0.35 -18.41 -25.61
C ASP A 741 1.36 -19.37 -24.94
N LEU A 742 1.40 -20.63 -25.36
CA LEU A 742 2.42 -21.60 -24.96
C LEU A 742 3.80 -21.31 -25.57
N ASP A 743 3.86 -20.54 -26.64
CA ASP A 743 5.13 -20.11 -27.24
C ASP A 743 5.91 -19.18 -26.29
N ASP A 744 5.21 -18.46 -25.41
CA ASP A 744 5.82 -17.61 -24.40
C ASP A 744 6.36 -18.39 -23.18
N VAL A 745 6.02 -19.68 -23.05
CA VAL A 745 6.46 -20.55 -21.95
C VAL A 745 7.89 -21.02 -22.25
N PRO A 746 8.85 -20.92 -21.29
CA PRO A 746 10.21 -21.41 -21.47
C PRO A 746 10.25 -22.87 -21.94
N GLU A 747 11.13 -23.16 -22.86
CA GLU A 747 11.22 -24.48 -23.52
C GLU A 747 11.48 -25.60 -22.49
N SER A 748 12.29 -25.36 -21.48
CA SER A 748 12.56 -26.32 -20.39
C SER A 748 11.27 -26.73 -19.67
N VAL A 749 10.39 -25.77 -19.36
CA VAL A 749 9.10 -26.02 -18.70
C VAL A 749 8.12 -26.66 -19.66
N ARG A 750 8.07 -26.20 -20.91
CA ARG A 750 7.20 -26.74 -21.95
C ARG A 750 7.49 -28.20 -22.24
N ASN A 751 8.77 -28.61 -22.24
CA ASN A 751 9.19 -30.00 -22.45
C ASN A 751 8.96 -30.87 -21.19
N ALA A 752 8.90 -30.29 -20.00
CA ALA A 752 8.69 -31.01 -18.75
C ALA A 752 7.20 -31.25 -18.41
N MET A 753 6.27 -30.62 -19.13
CA MET A 753 4.84 -30.66 -18.84
C MET A 753 4.01 -31.14 -20.02
N THR A 754 2.87 -31.74 -19.71
CA THR A 754 1.88 -32.13 -20.73
C THR A 754 0.74 -31.09 -20.75
N PHE A 755 0.40 -30.59 -21.93
CA PHE A 755 -0.66 -29.61 -22.12
C PHE A 755 -1.87 -30.23 -22.79
N HIS A 756 -3.02 -30.13 -22.12
CA HIS A 756 -4.32 -30.55 -22.63
C HIS A 756 -5.11 -29.33 -23.05
N LEU A 757 -5.41 -29.23 -24.35
CA LEU A 757 -6.13 -28.10 -24.93
C LEU A 757 -7.61 -28.43 -25.04
N ALA A 758 -8.46 -27.72 -24.30
CA ALA A 758 -9.89 -27.98 -24.23
C ALA A 758 -10.69 -26.82 -24.83
N SER A 759 -11.70 -27.16 -25.63
CA SER A 759 -12.72 -26.23 -26.16
C SER A 759 -14.04 -26.32 -25.42
N ARG A 760 -14.28 -27.45 -24.75
CA ARG A 760 -15.52 -27.78 -24.03
C ARG A 760 -15.20 -28.37 -22.65
N VAL A 761 -16.17 -28.23 -21.76
CA VAL A 761 -16.06 -28.74 -20.38
C VAL A 761 -15.91 -30.26 -20.36
N GLU A 762 -16.58 -30.98 -21.26
CA GLU A 762 -16.48 -32.44 -21.33
C GLU A 762 -15.03 -32.90 -21.56
N GLU A 763 -14.28 -32.22 -22.42
CA GLU A 763 -12.87 -32.50 -22.67
C GLU A 763 -12.01 -32.22 -21.38
N VAL A 764 -12.34 -31.13 -20.66
CA VAL A 764 -11.66 -30.83 -19.37
C VAL A 764 -11.87 -31.97 -18.38
N LEU A 765 -13.12 -32.44 -18.24
CA LEU A 765 -13.46 -33.52 -17.30
C LEU A 765 -12.81 -34.85 -17.67
N GLU A 766 -12.66 -35.15 -18.97
CA GLU A 766 -11.97 -36.34 -19.44
C GLU A 766 -10.49 -36.33 -19.05
N PHE A 767 -9.83 -35.18 -19.20
CA PHE A 767 -8.41 -35.02 -18.84
C PHE A 767 -8.20 -34.97 -17.34
N ALA A 768 -9.10 -34.30 -16.60
CA ALA A 768 -8.92 -33.98 -15.18
C ALA A 768 -9.28 -35.12 -14.24
N LEU A 769 -10.36 -35.89 -14.55
CA LEU A 769 -10.90 -36.86 -13.61
C LEU A 769 -10.23 -38.23 -13.74
N GLU A 770 -10.01 -38.87 -12.60
CA GLU A 770 -9.57 -40.27 -12.54
C GLU A 770 -10.62 -41.16 -13.27
N GLN A 771 -10.11 -42.23 -13.91
CA GLN A 771 -11.07 -43.20 -14.51
C GLN A 771 -11.89 -43.84 -13.40
N PRO A 772 -13.18 -44.17 -13.67
CA PRO A 772 -13.99 -44.91 -12.70
C PRO A 772 -13.26 -46.19 -12.32
N ALA A 773 -13.07 -46.41 -11.00
CA ALA A 773 -12.51 -47.67 -10.53
C ALA A 773 -13.33 -48.82 -11.14
N GLN A 774 -12.72 -49.66 -11.97
CA GLN A 774 -13.36 -50.86 -12.44
C GLN A 774 -13.83 -51.63 -11.23
N ALA A 775 -15.15 -51.85 -11.11
CA ALA A 775 -15.69 -52.68 -10.05
C ALA A 775 -15.02 -54.06 -10.12
N GLN A 776 -14.07 -54.32 -9.24
CA GLN A 776 -13.56 -55.65 -9.05
C GLN A 776 -14.77 -56.47 -8.61
N ALA A 777 -15.29 -57.27 -9.53
CA ALA A 777 -16.31 -58.26 -9.26
C ALA A 777 -15.78 -59.14 -8.12
N LYS A 778 -16.33 -58.95 -6.90
CA LYS A 778 -16.17 -59.91 -5.81
C LYS A 778 -16.86 -61.19 -6.29
N THR A 779 -16.09 -62.06 -6.90
CA THR A 779 -16.46 -63.49 -7.04
C THR A 779 -16.50 -64.07 -5.62
N HIS A 780 -17.67 -64.03 -5.01
CA HIS A 780 -17.95 -64.95 -3.91
C HIS A 780 -18.04 -66.36 -4.52
N ALA A 781 -16.94 -67.10 -4.39
CA ALA A 781 -16.99 -68.54 -4.51
C ALA A 781 -17.71 -69.06 -3.27
N ALA A 782 -18.75 -69.90 -3.48
CA ALA A 782 -19.57 -70.62 -2.55
C ALA A 782 -18.80 -71.67 -1.75
#